data_60ffd8e9d4f1d6215bea36c9f17d5d32
#
_entry.id   60ffd8e9d4f1d6215bea36c9f17d5d32
#
_cell.length_a   1.000
_cell.length_b   1.000
_cell.length_c   1.000
_cell.angle_alpha   90.00
_cell.angle_beta   90.00
_cell.angle_gamma   90.00
#
_symmetry.space_group_name_H-M   'P 1'
#
loop_
_entity.id
_entity.type
_entity.pdbx_description
1 polymer ?
#
loop_
_entity_poly.entity_id
_entity_poly.type
_entity_poly.pdbx_seq_one_letter_code
_entity_poly.pdbx_strand_id
1 'polypeptide(L)'
;MTLFTTQEKVDRYGALKSYLMNVMAYYKIKPSPKGGSGMYVCPFCGSGEHSKGTGAFSVKDQQFWKCFSCGRSGDVFDLVGKKEGIDNKEEQRKRVIDIIGGDPVPSGIELPAPARNTPPLPKKEKVEEAKRNIKLWHSRVDSTAAQAYLKDRGFTEQTINKFNLGWDDQQQAITIPYPGKAYWTKRRISPGELGKYDKPKSEDLGSEPIFNESALQQSEPVFVCEGQLNAISIEQAGGHAIALGGTSGTANLMRYLQKNNCEAPLILSFDNDEAGKKASQSLAWDLNEKNIKYVPGKFDFDANDCNDINELLQKVPDKLAELIEKNNKEAEKVRLGKKSVEELEISANYLNKGWLEDCKLFSNLPPKKTGFDIYDGESNGGLYPGLYVLGAISSLGKTTLVHQIADQMAKNGEYILYFSLEQTQFELTNKSISRTTALTNGKDKAISAIQIRTDKLSQNQREEVAKAFEDYKNKVKDHMFIVKPSFANTKVEMICDTIKAFIEIYKQKPVVFIDYLQLLEAPEDLRLGDKQKTDYVVKRLKELQSNENLTMIAISSLNRSNYMTPIGFESFKESGMIEYSADVVLGLQLQCLDEKEFNSDTKKDIAKKRELIQKAKARNPRKIKLVCLKNRYGKTNFVDYFDYYPACDLFEEDLATLAKKESINDGKFTTRKVCY
;
A
#
# COMPACT_ATOMS: atom_id res chain seq x y z
N MET A 1 -32.92 -8.19 20.96
CA MET A 1 -31.77 -7.53 20.28
C MET A 1 -31.42 -8.35 19.06
N THR A 2 -31.91 -7.94 17.89
CA THR A 2 -31.68 -8.63 16.62
C THR A 2 -30.24 -8.42 16.19
N LEU A 3 -29.46 -9.50 16.09
CA LEU A 3 -28.07 -9.47 15.62
C LEU A 3 -28.07 -9.28 14.10
N PHE A 4 -27.78 -8.06 13.64
CA PHE A 4 -27.60 -7.78 12.21
C PHE A 4 -26.30 -8.38 11.70
N THR A 5 -26.29 -8.85 10.46
CA THR A 5 -25.08 -9.29 9.75
C THR A 5 -24.10 -8.12 9.54
N THR A 6 -22.85 -8.42 9.28
CA THR A 6 -21.82 -7.38 9.04
C THR A 6 -22.17 -6.51 7.84
N GLN A 7 -22.78 -7.07 6.79
CA GLN A 7 -23.20 -6.37 5.59
C GLN A 7 -24.37 -5.42 5.87
N GLU A 8 -25.39 -5.88 6.59
CA GLU A 8 -26.53 -5.04 7.01
C GLU A 8 -26.09 -3.85 7.87
N LYS A 9 -25.05 -4.04 8.72
CA LYS A 9 -24.46 -2.93 9.50
C LYS A 9 -23.75 -1.92 8.60
N VAL A 10 -23.01 -2.37 7.58
CA VAL A 10 -22.29 -1.49 6.65
C VAL A 10 -23.27 -0.66 5.84
N ASP A 11 -24.33 -1.27 5.31
CA ASP A 11 -25.34 -0.58 4.51
C ASP A 11 -26.12 0.44 5.34
N ARG A 12 -26.48 0.08 6.57
CA ARG A 12 -27.19 0.96 7.51
C ARG A 12 -26.35 2.17 7.94
N TYR A 13 -25.06 1.99 8.22
CA TYR A 13 -24.18 3.10 8.57
C TYR A 13 -23.82 3.97 7.37
N GLY A 14 -23.78 3.41 6.17
CA GLY A 14 -23.67 4.15 4.92
C GLY A 14 -24.81 5.14 4.73
N ALA A 15 -26.05 4.71 5.01
CA ALA A 15 -27.24 5.54 4.93
C ALA A 15 -27.19 6.74 5.92
N LEU A 16 -26.66 6.56 7.13
CA LEU A 16 -26.55 7.62 8.12
C LEU A 16 -25.61 8.76 7.72
N LYS A 17 -24.65 8.52 6.83
CA LYS A 17 -23.73 9.57 6.35
C LYS A 17 -24.43 10.68 5.58
N SER A 18 -25.56 10.37 4.93
CA SER A 18 -26.37 11.36 4.21
C SER A 18 -27.05 12.41 5.12
N TYR A 19 -27.08 12.17 6.42
CA TYR A 19 -27.64 13.09 7.40
C TYR A 19 -26.65 14.12 7.94
N LEU A 20 -25.50 14.28 7.31
CA LEU A 20 -24.49 15.28 7.71
C LEU A 20 -25.10 16.69 7.81
N MET A 21 -25.94 17.09 6.85
CA MET A 21 -26.57 18.41 6.84
C MET A 21 -27.55 18.60 8.00
N ASN A 22 -28.29 17.57 8.41
CA ASN A 22 -29.18 17.59 9.55
C ASN A 22 -28.42 17.77 10.86
N VAL A 23 -27.31 17.05 11.01
CA VAL A 23 -26.41 17.17 12.17
C VAL A 23 -25.72 18.54 12.20
N MET A 24 -25.33 19.09 11.06
CA MET A 24 -24.81 20.46 10.97
C MET A 24 -25.86 21.50 11.38
N ALA A 25 -27.11 21.33 10.99
CA ALA A 25 -28.23 22.18 11.40
C ALA A 25 -28.46 22.09 12.92
N TYR A 26 -28.42 20.89 13.50
CA TYR A 26 -28.52 20.67 14.95
C TYR A 26 -27.44 21.47 15.71
N TYR A 27 -26.21 21.43 15.25
CA TYR A 27 -25.09 22.22 15.84
C TYR A 27 -25.09 23.68 15.41
N LYS A 28 -26.10 24.16 14.68
CA LYS A 28 -26.24 25.55 14.20
C LYS A 28 -25.00 26.05 13.42
N ILE A 29 -24.40 25.15 12.63
CA ILE A 29 -23.24 25.50 11.77
C ILE A 29 -23.74 26.36 10.62
N LYS A 30 -23.32 27.62 10.58
CA LYS A 30 -23.83 28.64 9.62
C LYS A 30 -23.06 28.56 8.30
N PRO A 31 -23.69 28.85 7.15
CA PRO A 31 -22.99 29.16 5.91
C PRO A 31 -22.01 30.31 6.10
N SER A 32 -20.89 30.26 5.41
CA SER A 32 -19.90 31.36 5.45
C SER A 32 -20.46 32.57 4.66
N PRO A 33 -20.43 33.81 5.23
CA PRO A 33 -21.01 34.97 4.59
C PRO A 33 -20.43 35.35 3.22
N LYS A 34 -19.19 34.93 2.94
CA LYS A 34 -18.47 35.16 1.65
C LYS A 34 -17.94 33.91 1.01
N GLY A 35 -18.26 32.73 1.55
CA GLY A 35 -17.95 31.47 0.94
C GLY A 35 -18.86 31.17 -0.25
N GLY A 36 -18.34 30.51 -1.29
CA GLY A 36 -19.16 29.96 -2.36
C GLY A 36 -20.15 28.91 -1.85
N SER A 37 -21.05 28.41 -2.72
CA SER A 37 -21.97 27.35 -2.39
C SER A 37 -21.25 26.14 -1.76
N GLY A 38 -21.75 25.66 -0.61
CA GLY A 38 -21.15 24.54 0.12
C GLY A 38 -20.02 24.90 1.11
N MET A 39 -19.79 26.19 1.37
CA MET A 39 -18.81 26.66 2.35
C MET A 39 -19.49 27.13 3.64
N TYR A 40 -18.98 26.73 4.77
CA TYR A 40 -19.54 27.00 6.10
C TYR A 40 -18.50 27.57 7.06
N VAL A 41 -18.97 28.13 8.16
CA VAL A 41 -18.12 28.52 9.30
C VAL A 41 -17.64 27.25 10.00
N CYS A 42 -16.34 27.11 10.19
CA CYS A 42 -15.79 25.94 10.85
C CYS A 42 -16.19 25.91 12.35
N PRO A 43 -16.86 24.85 12.83
CA PRO A 43 -17.29 24.76 14.22
C PRO A 43 -16.15 24.50 15.21
N PHE A 44 -14.93 24.31 14.71
CA PHE A 44 -13.75 23.97 15.51
C PHE A 44 -12.72 25.10 15.62
N CYS A 45 -12.57 25.93 14.57
CA CYS A 45 -11.60 27.01 14.56
C CYS A 45 -12.19 28.40 14.20
N GLY A 46 -13.50 28.49 13.98
CA GLY A 46 -14.18 29.75 13.65
C GLY A 46 -13.86 30.29 12.24
N SER A 47 -13.06 29.62 11.43
CA SER A 47 -12.73 30.11 10.09
C SER A 47 -13.99 30.30 9.24
N GLY A 48 -14.11 31.45 8.61
CA GLY A 48 -15.27 31.83 7.82
C GLY A 48 -16.31 32.70 8.59
N GLU A 49 -16.10 33.03 9.86
CA GLU A 49 -17.02 33.84 10.66
C GLU A 49 -16.89 35.35 10.37
N HIS A 50 -15.71 35.83 10.01
CA HIS A 50 -15.45 37.24 9.78
C HIS A 50 -15.67 37.67 8.32
N SER A 51 -16.12 38.92 8.13
CA SER A 51 -16.49 39.51 6.83
C SER A 51 -15.33 39.62 5.80
N LYS A 52 -14.09 39.34 6.18
CA LYS A 52 -12.90 39.38 5.33
C LYS A 52 -12.36 37.99 4.90
N GLY A 53 -12.89 36.88 5.43
CA GLY A 53 -12.40 35.53 5.15
C GLY A 53 -13.33 34.72 4.23
N THR A 54 -12.79 34.07 3.20
CA THR A 54 -13.47 32.99 2.49
C THR A 54 -13.58 31.81 3.44
N GLY A 55 -14.79 31.25 3.62
CA GLY A 55 -14.98 30.07 4.48
C GLY A 55 -14.01 28.93 4.09
N ALA A 56 -13.44 28.31 5.09
CA ALA A 56 -12.50 27.20 4.88
C ALA A 56 -13.13 25.82 5.15
N PHE A 57 -14.35 25.77 5.70
CA PHE A 57 -15.07 24.54 6.00
C PHE A 57 -15.98 24.17 4.83
N SER A 58 -15.58 23.16 4.08
CA SER A 58 -16.29 22.68 2.88
C SER A 58 -17.02 21.37 3.18
N VAL A 59 -18.21 21.22 2.60
CA VAL A 59 -18.99 19.98 2.60
C VAL A 59 -19.02 19.42 1.19
N LYS A 60 -18.64 18.14 1.04
CA LYS A 60 -18.63 17.41 -0.21
C LYS A 60 -19.69 16.29 -0.19
N ASP A 61 -20.50 16.20 -1.27
CA ASP A 61 -21.52 15.18 -1.49
C ASP A 61 -22.53 15.03 -0.32
N GLN A 62 -22.67 16.07 0.52
CA GLN A 62 -23.48 16.08 1.74
C GLN A 62 -23.15 14.94 2.74
N GLN A 63 -22.01 14.30 2.60
CA GLN A 63 -21.57 13.17 3.42
C GLN A 63 -20.22 13.39 4.10
N PHE A 64 -19.38 14.24 3.54
CA PHE A 64 -18.03 14.52 4.03
C PHE A 64 -17.78 16.00 4.21
N TRP A 65 -17.01 16.33 5.22
CA TRP A 65 -16.59 17.70 5.48
C TRP A 65 -15.07 17.82 5.67
N LYS A 66 -14.52 18.97 5.32
CA LYS A 66 -13.10 19.30 5.52
C LYS A 66 -12.95 20.79 5.79
N CYS A 67 -12.16 21.13 6.79
CA CYS A 67 -11.71 22.49 7.03
C CYS A 67 -10.28 22.67 6.52
N PHE A 68 -10.08 23.51 5.53
CA PHE A 68 -8.76 23.82 4.98
C PHE A 68 -7.92 24.72 5.87
N SER A 69 -8.51 25.38 6.87
CA SER A 69 -7.81 26.24 7.83
C SER A 69 -7.18 25.45 8.98
N CYS A 70 -7.94 24.53 9.61
CA CYS A 70 -7.43 23.75 10.74
C CYS A 70 -7.10 22.28 10.39
N GLY A 71 -7.23 21.90 9.12
CA GLY A 71 -6.89 20.56 8.62
C GLY A 71 -7.87 19.43 9.01
N ARG A 72 -8.85 19.69 9.89
CA ARG A 72 -9.80 18.67 10.34
C ARG A 72 -10.75 18.26 9.24
N SER A 73 -11.07 16.99 9.16
CA SER A 73 -12.00 16.40 8.18
C SER A 73 -12.68 15.17 8.75
N GLY A 74 -13.73 14.71 8.07
CA GLY A 74 -14.44 13.48 8.44
C GLY A 74 -15.83 13.38 7.83
N ASP A 75 -16.62 12.43 8.31
CA ASP A 75 -18.04 12.24 8.00
C ASP A 75 -18.94 12.75 9.15
N VAL A 76 -20.23 12.39 9.13
CA VAL A 76 -21.20 12.77 10.15
C VAL A 76 -20.81 12.28 11.56
N PHE A 77 -20.24 11.08 11.65
CA PHE A 77 -19.83 10.49 12.93
C PHE A 77 -18.61 11.21 13.50
N ASP A 78 -17.64 11.54 12.64
CA ASP A 78 -16.47 12.31 13.01
C ASP A 78 -16.83 13.74 13.45
N LEU A 79 -17.87 14.34 12.82
CA LEU A 79 -18.36 15.65 13.22
C LEU A 79 -18.90 15.64 14.67
N VAL A 80 -19.76 14.66 14.97
CA VAL A 80 -20.33 14.48 16.31
C VAL A 80 -19.24 14.16 17.32
N GLY A 81 -18.37 13.19 17.00
CA GLY A 81 -17.28 12.79 17.89
C GLY A 81 -16.37 13.95 18.27
N LYS A 82 -15.93 14.75 17.28
CA LYS A 82 -15.06 15.90 17.52
C LYS A 82 -15.78 17.07 18.19
N LYS A 83 -17.10 17.20 18.02
CA LYS A 83 -17.89 18.29 18.62
C LYS A 83 -18.25 18.02 20.07
N GLU A 84 -18.53 16.77 20.43
CA GLU A 84 -18.96 16.34 21.77
C GLU A 84 -17.86 15.60 22.55
N GLY A 85 -16.66 15.40 21.97
CA GLY A 85 -15.55 14.70 22.64
C GLY A 85 -15.77 13.20 22.78
N ILE A 86 -16.48 12.57 21.84
CA ILE A 86 -16.78 11.14 21.83
C ILE A 86 -15.79 10.42 20.93
N ASP A 87 -14.90 9.60 21.49
CA ASP A 87 -13.90 8.84 20.72
C ASP A 87 -14.42 7.49 20.24
N ASN A 88 -15.40 6.90 20.91
CA ASN A 88 -15.96 5.61 20.58
C ASN A 88 -16.90 5.70 19.37
N LYS A 89 -16.59 4.99 18.30
CA LYS A 89 -17.36 5.01 17.02
C LYS A 89 -18.81 4.54 17.19
N GLU A 90 -19.09 3.60 18.08
CA GLU A 90 -20.45 3.11 18.32
C GLU A 90 -21.28 4.14 19.09
N GLU A 91 -20.69 4.88 20.01
CA GLU A 91 -21.34 6.00 20.71
C GLU A 91 -21.58 7.19 19.76
N GLN A 92 -20.62 7.50 18.87
CA GLN A 92 -20.82 8.49 17.82
C GLN A 92 -22.03 8.16 16.96
N ARG A 93 -22.19 6.88 16.58
CA ARG A 93 -23.33 6.40 15.78
C ARG A 93 -24.67 6.54 16.52
N LYS A 94 -24.71 6.09 17.77
CA LYS A 94 -25.89 6.27 18.63
C LYS A 94 -26.28 7.74 18.74
N ARG A 95 -25.28 8.59 18.92
CA ARG A 95 -25.52 10.04 19.05
C ARG A 95 -26.05 10.68 17.77
N VAL A 96 -25.57 10.25 16.59
CA VAL A 96 -26.14 10.67 15.30
C VAL A 96 -27.61 10.26 15.20
N ILE A 97 -27.96 9.01 15.54
CA ILE A 97 -29.34 8.52 15.54
C ILE A 97 -30.23 9.34 16.46
N ASP A 98 -29.76 9.68 17.66
CA ASP A 98 -30.48 10.54 18.61
C ASP A 98 -30.73 11.96 18.05
N ILE A 99 -29.72 12.56 17.42
CA ILE A 99 -29.79 13.91 16.83
C ILE A 99 -30.82 13.95 15.69
N ILE A 100 -30.91 12.92 14.87
CA ILE A 100 -31.85 12.87 13.73
C ILE A 100 -33.28 12.42 14.11
N GLY A 101 -33.51 12.11 15.41
CA GLY A 101 -34.87 11.81 15.93
C GLY A 101 -35.26 10.33 15.81
N GLY A 102 -34.32 9.42 15.72
CA GLY A 102 -34.53 7.97 15.64
C GLY A 102 -33.80 7.31 14.48
N ASP A 103 -33.83 5.98 14.44
CA ASP A 103 -33.19 5.20 13.39
C ASP A 103 -34.00 5.33 12.07
N PRO A 104 -33.44 5.93 11.01
CA PRO A 104 -34.18 6.25 9.78
C PRO A 104 -34.47 5.04 8.89
N VAL A 105 -34.05 3.84 9.26
CA VAL A 105 -34.23 2.64 8.40
C VAL A 105 -35.19 1.64 9.05
N PRO A 106 -36.50 1.69 8.76
CA PRO A 106 -37.37 0.55 8.97
C PRO A 106 -36.95 -0.58 8.04
N SER A 107 -36.87 -1.80 8.55
CA SER A 107 -36.65 -3.00 7.74
C SER A 107 -37.67 -3.10 6.61
N GLY A 108 -37.21 -2.98 5.34
CA GLY A 108 -38.05 -3.26 4.17
C GLY A 108 -38.36 -2.10 3.22
N ILE A 109 -37.80 -0.90 3.38
CA ILE A 109 -37.96 0.19 2.42
C ILE A 109 -36.67 0.38 1.63
N GLU A 110 -36.72 0.23 0.30
CA GLU A 110 -35.70 0.69 -0.62
C GLU A 110 -35.54 2.21 -0.46
N LEU A 111 -34.41 2.65 0.09
CA LEU A 111 -34.07 4.06 0.08
C LEU A 111 -33.83 4.51 -1.35
N PRO A 112 -34.41 5.66 -1.76
CA PRO A 112 -34.06 6.23 -3.05
C PRO A 112 -32.51 6.40 -3.09
N ALA A 113 -31.91 5.92 -4.16
CA ALA A 113 -30.50 6.08 -4.40
C ALA A 113 -30.12 7.56 -4.16
N PRO A 114 -29.00 7.88 -3.47
CA PRO A 114 -28.60 9.25 -3.25
C PRO A 114 -28.65 9.98 -4.59
N ALA A 115 -29.30 11.13 -4.62
CA ALA A 115 -29.39 11.93 -5.84
C ALA A 115 -27.95 12.08 -6.38
N ARG A 116 -27.66 11.37 -7.46
CA ARG A 116 -26.40 11.55 -8.17
C ARG A 116 -26.38 13.03 -8.51
N ASN A 117 -25.41 13.77 -7.97
CA ASN A 117 -25.12 15.10 -8.47
C ASN A 117 -24.71 14.94 -9.93
N THR A 118 -25.70 14.88 -10.81
CA THR A 118 -25.48 15.04 -12.23
C THR A 118 -24.86 16.41 -12.39
N PRO A 119 -23.67 16.50 -13.00
CA PRO A 119 -23.06 17.80 -13.28
C PRO A 119 -24.11 18.69 -13.95
N PRO A 120 -24.17 19.98 -13.63
CA PRO A 120 -25.14 20.86 -14.26
C PRO A 120 -25.01 20.78 -15.78
N LEU A 121 -26.15 20.66 -16.46
CA LEU A 121 -26.16 20.63 -17.92
C LEU A 121 -25.72 22.01 -18.45
N PRO A 122 -24.90 22.04 -19.51
CA PRO A 122 -24.47 23.28 -20.12
C PRO A 122 -25.67 24.14 -20.56
N LYS A 123 -25.64 25.45 -20.25
CA LYS A 123 -26.66 26.41 -20.71
C LYS A 123 -26.50 26.61 -22.21
N LYS A 124 -27.56 26.44 -22.99
CA LYS A 124 -27.53 26.53 -24.48
C LYS A 124 -26.93 27.83 -24.97
N GLU A 125 -27.29 28.96 -24.36
CA GLU A 125 -26.75 30.28 -24.69
C GLU A 125 -25.21 30.36 -24.46
N LYS A 126 -24.74 29.81 -23.35
CA LYS A 126 -23.31 29.77 -23.02
C LYS A 126 -22.51 28.86 -23.93
N VAL A 127 -23.12 27.78 -24.40
CA VAL A 127 -22.51 26.87 -25.41
C VAL A 127 -22.29 27.60 -26.72
N GLU A 128 -23.30 28.35 -27.20
CA GLU A 128 -23.17 29.12 -28.45
C GLU A 128 -22.21 30.32 -28.30
N GLU A 129 -22.19 30.96 -27.13
CA GLU A 129 -21.22 31.98 -26.79
C GLU A 129 -19.77 31.41 -26.82
N ALA A 130 -19.55 30.26 -26.20
CA ALA A 130 -18.25 29.59 -26.20
C ALA A 130 -17.77 29.26 -27.60
N LYS A 131 -18.64 28.70 -28.45
CA LYS A 131 -18.32 28.42 -29.87
C LYS A 131 -17.91 29.68 -30.65
N ARG A 132 -18.62 30.79 -30.44
CA ARG A 132 -18.27 32.08 -31.08
C ARG A 132 -16.93 32.59 -30.56
N ASN A 133 -16.69 32.54 -29.26
CA ASN A 133 -15.45 33.00 -28.65
C ASN A 133 -14.26 32.16 -29.11
N ILE A 134 -14.39 30.85 -29.22
CA ILE A 134 -13.33 29.97 -29.74
C ILE A 134 -12.91 30.40 -31.15
N LYS A 135 -13.88 30.64 -32.05
CA LYS A 135 -13.60 31.12 -33.40
C LYS A 135 -12.91 32.48 -33.41
N LEU A 136 -13.41 33.40 -32.57
CA LEU A 136 -12.84 34.75 -32.44
C LEU A 136 -11.43 34.71 -31.89
N TRP A 137 -11.16 33.93 -30.87
CA TRP A 137 -9.79 33.81 -30.34
C TRP A 137 -8.83 33.16 -31.28
N HIS A 138 -9.28 32.13 -32.03
CA HIS A 138 -8.45 31.52 -33.08
C HIS A 138 -8.08 32.49 -34.19
N SER A 139 -9.01 33.34 -34.64
CA SER A 139 -8.70 34.37 -35.64
C SER A 139 -7.71 35.45 -35.15
N ARG A 140 -7.35 35.48 -33.88
CA ARG A 140 -6.38 36.40 -33.25
C ARG A 140 -5.05 35.74 -32.90
N VAL A 141 -4.87 34.48 -33.29
CA VAL A 141 -3.66 33.69 -32.96
C VAL A 141 -2.39 34.28 -33.58
N ASP A 142 -2.54 35.10 -34.66
CA ASP A 142 -1.43 35.78 -35.33
C ASP A 142 -0.89 36.98 -34.57
N SER A 143 -1.42 37.32 -33.39
CA SER A 143 -0.85 38.35 -32.54
C SER A 143 0.61 38.04 -32.18
N THR A 144 1.46 39.06 -32.14
CA THR A 144 2.91 38.90 -31.86
C THR A 144 3.16 38.14 -30.54
N ALA A 145 2.34 38.41 -29.49
CA ALA A 145 2.48 37.78 -28.19
C ALA A 145 2.09 36.29 -28.25
N ALA A 146 1.00 35.96 -28.95
CA ALA A 146 0.57 34.56 -29.12
C ALA A 146 1.56 33.74 -29.92
N GLN A 147 2.03 34.30 -31.07
CA GLN A 147 3.01 33.63 -31.92
C GLN A 147 4.35 33.42 -31.22
N ALA A 148 4.84 34.41 -30.47
CA ALA A 148 6.06 34.28 -29.67
C ALA A 148 5.93 33.15 -28.65
N TYR A 149 4.82 33.12 -27.89
CA TYR A 149 4.58 32.09 -26.89
C TYR A 149 4.44 30.69 -27.50
N LEU A 150 3.61 30.54 -28.55
CA LEU A 150 3.38 29.23 -29.18
C LEU A 150 4.62 28.66 -29.85
N LYS A 151 5.42 29.52 -30.46
CA LYS A 151 6.73 29.17 -31.04
C LYS A 151 7.74 28.76 -29.95
N ASP A 152 7.80 29.49 -28.84
CA ASP A 152 8.61 29.14 -27.69
C ASP A 152 8.21 27.74 -27.11
N ARG A 153 6.92 27.43 -27.15
CA ARG A 153 6.38 26.10 -26.79
C ARG A 153 6.63 25.00 -27.83
N GLY A 154 7.28 25.31 -28.94
CA GLY A 154 7.62 24.36 -30.00
C GLY A 154 6.45 23.95 -30.89
N PHE A 155 5.32 24.67 -30.89
CA PHE A 155 4.15 24.30 -31.69
C PHE A 155 4.27 24.82 -33.13
N THR A 156 3.94 23.94 -34.06
CA THR A 156 3.87 24.26 -35.52
C THR A 156 2.52 24.91 -35.87
N GLU A 157 2.49 25.66 -37.01
CA GLU A 157 1.23 26.23 -37.51
C GLU A 157 0.17 25.15 -37.76
N GLN A 158 0.58 23.98 -38.26
CA GLN A 158 -0.33 22.85 -38.46
C GLN A 158 -0.97 22.41 -37.15
N THR A 159 -0.22 22.33 -36.07
CA THR A 159 -0.72 21.96 -34.70
C THR A 159 -1.63 23.04 -34.13
N ILE A 160 -1.24 24.32 -34.29
CA ILE A 160 -2.03 25.48 -33.87
C ILE A 160 -3.42 25.44 -34.53
N ASN A 161 -3.48 25.20 -35.82
CA ASN A 161 -4.71 25.12 -36.63
C ASN A 161 -5.52 23.86 -36.26
N LYS A 162 -4.85 22.67 -36.11
CA LYS A 162 -5.53 21.41 -35.73
C LYS A 162 -6.28 21.55 -34.44
N PHE A 163 -5.74 22.21 -33.44
CA PHE A 163 -6.34 22.36 -32.10
C PHE A 163 -7.08 23.68 -31.92
N ASN A 164 -7.21 24.52 -32.99
CA ASN A 164 -7.83 25.85 -32.94
C ASN A 164 -7.28 26.71 -31.78
N LEU A 165 -5.97 26.63 -31.51
CA LEU A 165 -5.37 27.45 -30.48
C LEU A 165 -5.59 28.93 -30.86
N GLY A 166 -5.80 29.78 -29.85
CA GLY A 166 -6.17 31.16 -30.09
C GLY A 166 -5.60 32.13 -29.05
N TRP A 167 -5.97 33.38 -29.20
CA TRP A 167 -5.50 34.47 -28.33
C TRP A 167 -6.64 35.29 -27.75
N ASP A 168 -6.64 35.44 -26.44
CA ASP A 168 -7.51 36.38 -25.72
C ASP A 168 -6.73 37.63 -25.30
N ASP A 169 -6.98 38.72 -26.02
CA ASP A 169 -6.34 40.03 -25.76
C ASP A 169 -6.64 40.57 -24.40
N GLN A 170 -7.86 40.37 -23.89
CA GLN A 170 -8.30 40.93 -22.60
C GLN A 170 -7.58 40.28 -21.43
N GLN A 171 -7.33 38.97 -21.51
CA GLN A 171 -6.68 38.22 -20.45
C GLN A 171 -5.20 37.94 -20.71
N GLN A 172 -4.65 38.39 -21.84
CA GLN A 172 -3.28 38.09 -22.30
C GLN A 172 -2.99 36.59 -22.15
N ALA A 173 -3.85 35.76 -22.77
CA ALA A 173 -3.84 34.34 -22.57
C ALA A 173 -3.98 33.56 -23.88
N ILE A 174 -3.24 32.47 -24.00
CA ILE A 174 -3.47 31.45 -25.02
C ILE A 174 -4.75 30.70 -24.68
N THR A 175 -5.65 30.56 -25.63
CA THR A 175 -6.87 29.78 -25.51
C THR A 175 -6.67 28.38 -26.10
N ILE A 176 -7.09 27.36 -25.39
CA ILE A 176 -6.94 25.94 -25.73
C ILE A 176 -8.34 25.33 -25.76
N PRO A 177 -9.00 25.31 -26.92
CA PRO A 177 -10.32 24.68 -27.08
C PRO A 177 -10.23 23.17 -26.98
N TYR A 178 -11.28 22.55 -26.46
CA TYR A 178 -11.40 21.08 -26.40
C TYR A 178 -11.97 20.57 -27.71
N PRO A 179 -11.28 19.67 -28.44
CA PRO A 179 -11.73 19.18 -29.73
C PRO A 179 -13.17 18.61 -29.68
N GLY A 180 -14.03 19.07 -30.58
CA GLY A 180 -15.42 18.65 -30.65
C GLY A 180 -16.34 19.12 -29.52
N LYS A 181 -15.86 19.91 -28.57
CA LYS A 181 -16.62 20.40 -27.42
C LYS A 181 -16.72 21.93 -27.42
N ALA A 182 -17.79 22.48 -26.85
CA ALA A 182 -17.89 23.91 -26.59
C ALA A 182 -17.26 24.24 -25.22
N TYR A 183 -16.01 23.85 -25.04
CA TYR A 183 -15.24 24.04 -23.81
C TYR A 183 -13.84 24.50 -24.13
N TRP A 184 -13.20 25.20 -23.20
CA TRP A 184 -11.86 25.76 -23.37
C TRP A 184 -11.13 25.89 -22.05
N THR A 185 -9.78 25.93 -22.11
CA THR A 185 -8.90 26.36 -21.03
C THR A 185 -8.09 27.54 -21.56
N LYS A 186 -7.86 28.58 -20.76
CA LYS A 186 -6.93 29.67 -21.07
C LYS A 186 -5.70 29.54 -20.21
N ARG A 187 -4.54 29.79 -20.83
CA ARG A 187 -3.25 29.85 -20.17
C ARG A 187 -2.70 31.26 -20.29
N ARG A 188 -2.63 32.00 -19.18
CA ARG A 188 -2.07 33.35 -19.12
C ARG A 188 -0.57 33.30 -19.33
N ILE A 189 -0.04 34.21 -20.16
CA ILE A 189 1.39 34.33 -20.41
C ILE A 189 2.09 34.91 -19.17
N SER A 190 1.44 35.90 -18.52
CA SER A 190 1.92 36.53 -17.28
C SER A 190 0.81 36.45 -16.22
N PRO A 191 0.76 35.38 -15.43
CA PRO A 191 -0.41 35.09 -14.59
C PRO A 191 -0.63 36.07 -13.42
N GLY A 192 0.41 36.69 -12.88
CA GLY A 192 0.30 37.58 -11.71
C GLY A 192 -0.48 36.92 -10.55
N GLU A 193 -1.36 37.70 -9.89
CA GLU A 193 -2.22 37.21 -8.81
C GLU A 193 -3.42 36.35 -9.28
N LEU A 194 -3.76 36.38 -10.58
CA LEU A 194 -4.95 35.75 -11.14
C LEU A 194 -4.78 34.24 -11.41
N GLY A 195 -3.59 33.69 -11.15
CA GLY A 195 -3.28 32.31 -11.43
C GLY A 195 -3.02 31.99 -12.90
N LYS A 196 -2.38 30.85 -13.16
CA LYS A 196 -1.85 30.45 -14.47
C LYS A 196 -2.92 30.04 -15.48
N TYR A 197 -4.01 29.45 -15.00
CA TYR A 197 -5.09 28.91 -15.83
C TYR A 197 -6.45 29.53 -15.48
N ASP A 198 -7.29 29.64 -16.52
CA ASP A 198 -8.70 30.02 -16.40
C ASP A 198 -9.58 29.02 -17.16
N LYS A 199 -10.75 28.69 -16.60
CA LYS A 199 -11.68 27.70 -17.12
C LYS A 199 -13.12 28.21 -16.99
N PRO A 200 -14.04 27.74 -17.84
CA PRO A 200 -15.46 28.05 -17.70
C PRO A 200 -15.99 27.59 -16.34
N LYS A 201 -16.95 28.36 -15.82
CA LYS A 201 -17.66 27.92 -14.61
C LYS A 201 -18.53 26.70 -14.93
N SER A 202 -18.55 25.74 -14.03
CA SER A 202 -19.35 24.50 -14.20
C SER A 202 -20.84 24.74 -14.30
N GLU A 203 -21.35 25.83 -13.72
CA GLU A 203 -22.75 26.26 -13.86
C GLU A 203 -23.12 26.76 -15.27
N ASP A 204 -22.12 27.12 -16.10
CA ASP A 204 -22.31 27.65 -17.45
C ASP A 204 -22.10 26.59 -18.54
N LEU A 205 -20.99 25.86 -18.49
CA LEU A 205 -20.62 24.88 -19.54
C LEU A 205 -20.51 23.44 -19.04
N GLY A 206 -20.96 23.17 -17.80
CA GLY A 206 -20.87 21.86 -17.19
C GLY A 206 -19.48 21.57 -16.61
N SER A 207 -19.27 20.31 -16.19
CA SER A 207 -17.96 19.85 -15.71
C SER A 207 -16.94 19.81 -16.86
N GLU A 208 -15.66 20.01 -16.51
CA GLU A 208 -14.56 19.89 -17.47
C GLU A 208 -14.58 18.52 -18.14
N PRO A 209 -14.66 18.47 -19.51
CA PRO A 209 -14.59 17.21 -20.24
C PRO A 209 -13.15 16.70 -20.31
N ILE A 210 -12.96 15.48 -20.81
CA ILE A 210 -11.63 15.00 -21.20
C ILE A 210 -11.20 15.74 -22.46
N PHE A 211 -9.99 16.33 -22.44
CA PHE A 211 -9.43 16.96 -23.62
C PHE A 211 -9.10 15.91 -24.67
N ASN A 212 -9.49 16.17 -25.93
CA ASN A 212 -9.30 15.26 -27.08
C ASN A 212 -9.90 13.85 -26.84
N GLU A 213 -11.07 13.78 -26.18
CA GLU A 213 -11.75 12.54 -25.81
C GLU A 213 -11.94 11.55 -26.98
N SER A 214 -12.04 12.06 -28.24
CA SER A 214 -12.18 11.24 -29.44
C SER A 214 -11.00 10.30 -29.70
N ALA A 215 -9.82 10.59 -29.17
CA ALA A 215 -8.67 9.68 -29.24
C ALA A 215 -8.93 8.33 -28.57
N LEU A 216 -9.80 8.27 -27.55
CA LEU A 216 -10.18 7.03 -26.87
C LEU A 216 -11.09 6.11 -27.70
N GLN A 217 -11.60 6.58 -28.82
CA GLN A 217 -12.48 5.81 -29.73
C GLN A 217 -11.69 5.07 -30.82
N GLN A 218 -10.38 5.25 -30.84
CA GLN A 218 -9.47 4.61 -31.80
C GLN A 218 -8.91 3.32 -31.20
N SER A 219 -8.26 2.50 -32.01
CA SER A 219 -7.60 1.28 -31.56
C SER A 219 -6.12 1.47 -31.23
N GLU A 220 -5.54 2.58 -31.70
CA GLU A 220 -4.15 2.94 -31.46
C GLU A 220 -3.90 3.32 -30.00
N PRO A 221 -2.66 3.14 -29.48
CA PRO A 221 -2.31 3.52 -28.13
C PRO A 221 -2.57 5.00 -27.82
N VAL A 222 -3.14 5.29 -26.65
CA VAL A 222 -3.50 6.65 -26.24
C VAL A 222 -2.73 7.06 -24.99
N PHE A 223 -1.99 8.15 -25.11
CA PHE A 223 -1.28 8.76 -23.99
C PHE A 223 -2.25 9.53 -23.10
N VAL A 224 -2.15 9.31 -21.80
CA VAL A 224 -2.94 10.00 -20.78
C VAL A 224 -2.06 11.03 -20.08
N CYS A 225 -2.29 12.31 -20.37
CA CYS A 225 -1.52 13.42 -19.83
C CYS A 225 -2.28 14.18 -18.73
N GLU A 226 -1.56 14.90 -17.88
CA GLU A 226 -2.16 15.82 -16.93
C GLU A 226 -2.67 17.09 -17.64
N GLY A 227 -1.81 17.76 -18.39
CA GLY A 227 -2.06 19.04 -19.04
C GLY A 227 -2.32 18.96 -20.54
N GLN A 228 -3.12 19.90 -21.05
CA GLN A 228 -3.49 19.97 -22.49
C GLN A 228 -2.28 20.19 -23.38
N LEU A 229 -1.30 21.03 -22.97
CA LEU A 229 -0.11 21.29 -23.79
C LEU A 229 0.74 20.03 -23.96
N ASN A 230 0.82 19.18 -22.93
CA ASN A 230 1.52 17.89 -23.03
C ASN A 230 0.84 16.96 -24.05
N ALA A 231 -0.51 16.90 -24.02
CA ALA A 231 -1.27 16.12 -24.99
C ALA A 231 -1.09 16.64 -26.42
N ILE A 232 -1.12 17.96 -26.61
CA ILE A 232 -0.87 18.61 -27.93
C ILE A 232 0.55 18.32 -28.41
N SER A 233 1.54 18.29 -27.51
CA SER A 233 2.95 17.97 -27.84
C SER A 233 3.09 16.54 -28.35
N ILE A 234 2.41 15.58 -27.74
CA ILE A 234 2.37 14.19 -28.21
C ILE A 234 1.69 14.09 -29.59
N GLU A 235 0.57 14.76 -29.75
CA GLU A 235 -0.17 14.78 -31.02
C GLU A 235 0.65 15.41 -32.17
N GLN A 236 1.45 16.42 -31.86
CA GLN A 236 2.39 17.01 -32.84
C GLN A 236 3.51 16.04 -33.19
N ALA A 237 3.99 15.27 -32.24
CA ALA A 237 5.06 14.30 -32.45
C ALA A 237 4.59 12.93 -32.97
N GLY A 238 3.31 12.82 -33.39
CA GLY A 238 2.76 11.65 -34.07
C GLY A 238 2.11 10.61 -33.20
N GLY A 239 1.85 10.92 -31.91
CA GLY A 239 1.06 10.06 -31.02
C GLY A 239 -0.41 10.50 -30.91
N HIS A 240 -1.24 9.70 -30.23
CA HIS A 240 -2.61 10.06 -29.85
C HIS A 240 -2.67 10.31 -28.34
N ALA A 241 -3.23 11.45 -27.94
CA ALA A 241 -3.21 11.82 -26.53
C ALA A 241 -4.51 12.47 -26.05
N ILE A 242 -4.82 12.22 -24.77
CA ILE A 242 -5.85 12.94 -24.02
C ILE A 242 -5.21 13.70 -22.87
N ALA A 243 -5.90 14.74 -22.38
CA ALA A 243 -5.51 15.37 -21.12
C ALA A 243 -6.69 15.42 -20.13
N LEU A 244 -6.36 15.25 -18.84
CA LEU A 244 -7.33 15.18 -17.75
C LEU A 244 -7.65 16.56 -17.15
N GLY A 245 -6.88 17.60 -17.49
CA GLY A 245 -7.04 18.95 -16.96
C GLY A 245 -6.50 19.12 -15.51
N GLY A 246 -5.78 18.14 -15.03
CA GLY A 246 -5.20 18.03 -13.70
C GLY A 246 -5.42 16.65 -13.10
N THR A 247 -4.70 16.35 -12.03
CA THR A 247 -4.73 15.02 -11.37
C THR A 247 -6.12 14.60 -10.88
N SER A 248 -7.02 15.57 -10.60
CA SER A 248 -8.42 15.31 -10.22
C SER A 248 -9.30 14.77 -11.37
N GLY A 249 -8.84 14.87 -12.63
CA GLY A 249 -9.56 14.40 -13.82
C GLY A 249 -9.58 12.88 -14.02
N THR A 250 -8.77 12.12 -13.26
CA THR A 250 -8.71 10.65 -13.31
C THR A 250 -10.08 10.01 -13.13
N ALA A 251 -10.92 10.56 -12.23
CA ALA A 251 -12.29 10.07 -12.01
C ALA A 251 -13.20 10.25 -13.24
N ASN A 252 -12.95 11.26 -14.07
CA ASN A 252 -13.70 11.46 -15.31
C ASN A 252 -13.31 10.41 -16.35
N LEU A 253 -12.01 10.12 -16.49
CA LEU A 253 -11.52 9.05 -17.36
C LEU A 253 -12.11 7.69 -16.94
N MET A 254 -12.03 7.34 -15.66
CA MET A 254 -12.57 6.06 -15.19
C MET A 254 -14.08 5.94 -15.44
N ARG A 255 -14.85 7.03 -15.31
CA ARG A 255 -16.26 7.07 -15.65
C ARG A 255 -16.52 6.89 -17.15
N TYR A 256 -15.65 7.49 -17.98
CA TYR A 256 -15.72 7.30 -19.43
C TYR A 256 -15.46 5.84 -19.82
N LEU A 257 -14.38 5.25 -19.31
CA LEU A 257 -13.98 3.87 -19.60
C LEU A 257 -14.98 2.82 -19.11
N GLN A 258 -15.73 3.13 -18.04
CA GLN A 258 -16.82 2.25 -17.57
C GLN A 258 -18.07 2.28 -18.47
N LYS A 259 -18.30 3.37 -19.18
CA LYS A 259 -19.48 3.55 -20.04
C LYS A 259 -19.23 3.17 -21.49
N ASN A 260 -18.00 3.25 -21.93
CA ASN A 260 -17.60 3.05 -23.31
C ASN A 260 -16.58 1.91 -23.39
N ASN A 261 -16.72 1.07 -24.40
CA ASN A 261 -15.70 0.07 -24.70
C ASN A 261 -14.48 0.78 -25.32
N CYS A 262 -13.36 0.82 -24.61
CA CYS A 262 -12.11 1.38 -25.11
C CYS A 262 -11.13 0.23 -25.39
N GLU A 263 -10.82 0.00 -26.65
CA GLU A 263 -9.88 -1.03 -27.09
C GLU A 263 -8.43 -0.54 -27.09
N ALA A 264 -8.23 0.77 -27.10
CA ALA A 264 -6.92 1.39 -27.09
C ALA A 264 -6.18 1.10 -25.77
N PRO A 265 -4.95 0.60 -25.79
CA PRO A 265 -4.12 0.54 -24.59
C PRO A 265 -3.72 1.96 -24.16
N LEU A 266 -3.79 2.22 -22.85
CA LEU A 266 -3.44 3.53 -22.31
C LEU A 266 -1.95 3.62 -21.97
N ILE A 267 -1.32 4.77 -22.23
CA ILE A 267 0.07 5.07 -21.86
C ILE A 267 0.02 6.18 -20.82
N LEU A 268 0.35 5.88 -19.56
CA LEU A 268 0.29 6.86 -18.47
C LEU A 268 1.48 7.81 -18.54
N SER A 269 1.23 9.08 -18.84
CA SER A 269 2.24 10.09 -19.23
C SER A 269 2.05 11.37 -18.43
N PHE A 270 2.17 11.26 -17.10
CA PHE A 270 2.08 12.37 -16.17
C PHE A 270 3.42 13.10 -16.02
N ASP A 271 3.39 14.31 -15.47
CA ASP A 271 4.56 15.13 -15.22
C ASP A 271 5.56 14.46 -14.26
N ASN A 272 6.84 14.76 -14.37
CA ASN A 272 7.91 14.15 -13.55
C ASN A 272 8.04 14.76 -12.14
N ASP A 273 6.93 15.19 -11.57
CA ASP A 273 6.89 15.68 -10.20
C ASP A 273 6.21 14.65 -9.25
N GLU A 274 6.24 14.94 -7.95
CA GLU A 274 5.63 14.10 -6.92
C GLU A 274 4.11 13.92 -7.11
N ALA A 275 3.42 14.95 -7.60
CA ALA A 275 1.97 14.91 -7.80
C ALA A 275 1.61 14.03 -9.01
N GLY A 276 2.34 14.19 -10.12
CA GLY A 276 2.17 13.38 -11.32
C GLY A 276 2.50 11.91 -11.09
N LYS A 277 3.57 11.60 -10.36
CA LYS A 277 3.93 10.22 -9.98
C LYS A 277 2.83 9.56 -9.15
N LYS A 278 2.28 10.25 -8.15
CA LYS A 278 1.16 9.75 -7.34
C LYS A 278 -0.12 9.54 -8.16
N ALA A 279 -0.45 10.51 -9.01
CA ALA A 279 -1.63 10.41 -9.86
C ALA A 279 -1.52 9.23 -10.86
N SER A 280 -0.34 9.02 -11.44
CA SER A 280 -0.05 7.89 -12.31
C SER A 280 -0.23 6.55 -11.59
N GLN A 281 0.30 6.41 -10.37
CA GLN A 281 0.16 5.19 -9.57
C GLN A 281 -1.30 4.92 -9.18
N SER A 282 -2.04 5.96 -8.78
CA SER A 282 -3.46 5.83 -8.43
C SER A 282 -4.29 5.40 -9.64
N LEU A 283 -4.09 6.02 -10.81
CA LEU A 283 -4.80 5.64 -12.03
C LEU A 283 -4.43 4.22 -12.47
N ALA A 284 -3.16 3.84 -12.38
CA ALA A 284 -2.70 2.47 -12.69
C ALA A 284 -3.41 1.42 -11.83
N TRP A 285 -3.64 1.72 -10.55
CA TRP A 285 -4.39 0.85 -9.66
C TRP A 285 -5.86 0.70 -10.11
N ASP A 286 -6.53 1.83 -10.38
CA ASP A 286 -7.94 1.83 -10.82
C ASP A 286 -8.13 1.09 -12.15
N LEU A 287 -7.18 1.23 -13.09
CA LEU A 287 -7.17 0.51 -14.36
C LEU A 287 -6.99 -1.01 -14.17
N ASN A 288 -6.06 -1.41 -13.27
CA ASN A 288 -5.86 -2.82 -12.94
C ASN A 288 -7.10 -3.46 -12.32
N GLU A 289 -7.79 -2.76 -11.40
CA GLU A 289 -9.03 -3.27 -10.81
C GLU A 289 -10.12 -3.52 -11.86
N LYS A 290 -10.13 -2.76 -12.94
CA LYS A 290 -11.09 -2.89 -14.04
C LYS A 290 -10.59 -3.73 -15.21
N ASN A 291 -9.40 -4.32 -15.09
CA ASN A 291 -8.76 -5.11 -16.14
C ASN A 291 -8.59 -4.34 -17.47
N ILE A 292 -8.35 -3.01 -17.38
CA ILE A 292 -8.07 -2.14 -18.52
C ILE A 292 -6.58 -2.14 -18.78
N LYS A 293 -6.19 -2.36 -20.04
CA LYS A 293 -4.79 -2.47 -20.44
C LYS A 293 -4.11 -1.10 -20.44
N TYR A 294 -2.95 -1.01 -19.82
CA TYR A 294 -2.12 0.19 -19.82
C TYR A 294 -0.64 -0.15 -19.70
N VAL A 295 0.21 0.81 -20.02
CA VAL A 295 1.65 0.80 -19.76
C VAL A 295 2.08 2.13 -19.13
N PRO A 296 3.12 2.16 -18.26
CA PRO A 296 3.73 3.42 -17.84
C PRO A 296 4.49 4.05 -19.01
N GLY A 297 4.28 5.34 -19.25
CA GLY A 297 5.03 6.11 -20.23
C GLY A 297 6.50 6.29 -19.82
N LYS A 298 7.41 6.06 -20.73
CA LYS A 298 8.87 6.17 -20.53
C LYS A 298 9.39 7.33 -21.39
N PHE A 299 9.74 8.46 -20.76
CA PHE A 299 10.16 9.68 -21.45
C PHE A 299 11.58 10.15 -21.12
N ASP A 300 12.33 9.44 -20.27
CA ASP A 300 13.72 9.75 -19.89
C ASP A 300 13.91 11.25 -19.51
N PHE A 301 12.96 11.79 -18.72
CA PHE A 301 12.92 13.21 -18.36
C PHE A 301 14.22 13.72 -17.73
N ASP A 302 14.78 12.96 -16.79
CA ASP A 302 16.01 13.36 -16.07
C ASP A 302 17.22 13.39 -17.00
N ALA A 303 17.31 12.48 -17.98
CA ALA A 303 18.39 12.44 -18.95
C ALA A 303 18.36 13.63 -19.93
N ASN A 304 17.21 14.30 -20.07
CA ASN A 304 17.02 15.43 -20.97
C ASN A 304 16.80 16.76 -20.22
N ASP A 305 16.96 16.77 -18.89
CA ASP A 305 16.72 17.94 -18.05
C ASP A 305 15.33 18.57 -18.31
N CYS A 306 14.29 17.72 -18.29
CA CYS A 306 12.90 18.09 -18.54
C CYS A 306 11.99 17.63 -17.40
N ASN A 307 10.90 18.37 -17.16
CA ASN A 307 9.90 18.01 -16.16
C ASN A 307 8.59 17.52 -16.77
N ASP A 308 8.31 17.91 -18.02
CA ASP A 308 7.10 17.54 -18.73
C ASP A 308 7.35 17.30 -20.22
N ILE A 309 6.33 16.79 -20.92
CA ILE A 309 6.41 16.41 -22.34
C ILE A 309 6.52 17.63 -23.25
N ASN A 310 5.94 18.77 -22.88
CA ASN A 310 6.09 19.98 -23.67
C ASN A 310 7.52 20.52 -23.61
N GLU A 311 8.24 20.37 -22.49
CA GLU A 311 9.67 20.71 -22.42
C GLU A 311 10.52 19.80 -23.32
N LEU A 312 10.17 18.51 -23.44
CA LEU A 312 10.83 17.61 -24.40
C LEU A 312 10.60 18.07 -25.84
N LEU A 313 9.38 18.51 -26.18
CA LEU A 313 9.09 19.07 -27.52
C LEU A 313 9.93 20.32 -27.81
N GLN A 314 10.12 21.20 -26.83
CA GLN A 314 10.90 22.42 -26.96
C GLN A 314 12.40 22.15 -27.15
N LYS A 315 12.95 21.26 -26.31
CA LYS A 315 14.41 21.04 -26.24
C LYS A 315 14.89 19.98 -27.22
N VAL A 316 14.14 18.88 -27.40
CA VAL A 316 14.59 17.70 -28.16
C VAL A 316 13.44 17.06 -28.96
N PRO A 317 12.83 17.75 -29.93
CA PRO A 317 11.63 17.28 -30.65
C PRO A 317 11.79 15.93 -31.34
N ASP A 318 12.93 15.68 -31.98
CA ASP A 318 13.21 14.41 -32.66
C ASP A 318 13.27 13.25 -31.65
N LYS A 319 13.83 13.49 -30.48
CA LYS A 319 13.87 12.51 -29.39
C LYS A 319 12.50 12.23 -28.83
N LEU A 320 11.62 13.24 -28.72
CA LEU A 320 10.25 13.04 -28.31
C LEU A 320 9.51 12.12 -29.29
N ALA A 321 9.67 12.32 -30.60
CA ALA A 321 9.06 11.45 -31.61
C ALA A 321 9.54 9.99 -31.50
N GLU A 322 10.84 9.77 -31.30
CA GLU A 322 11.41 8.44 -31.02
C GLU A 322 10.81 7.80 -29.76
N LEU A 323 10.69 8.56 -28.66
CA LEU A 323 10.12 8.08 -27.42
C LEU A 323 8.63 7.73 -27.55
N ILE A 324 7.87 8.51 -28.30
CA ILE A 324 6.46 8.21 -28.61
C ILE A 324 6.34 6.90 -29.39
N GLU A 325 7.14 6.71 -30.44
CA GLU A 325 7.14 5.47 -31.21
C GLU A 325 7.50 4.26 -30.34
N LYS A 326 8.48 4.39 -29.45
CA LYS A 326 8.89 3.34 -28.52
C LYS A 326 7.78 2.98 -27.52
N ASN A 327 7.10 3.99 -26.94
CA ASN A 327 5.97 3.78 -26.04
C ASN A 327 4.77 3.15 -26.78
N ASN A 328 4.47 3.58 -27.99
CA ASN A 328 3.41 2.98 -28.82
C ASN A 328 3.68 1.49 -29.10
N LYS A 329 4.91 1.14 -29.46
CA LYS A 329 5.32 -0.27 -29.67
C LYS A 329 5.13 -1.10 -28.40
N GLU A 330 5.46 -0.54 -27.23
CA GLU A 330 5.30 -1.24 -25.96
C GLU A 330 3.82 -1.42 -25.61
N ALA A 331 3.00 -0.41 -25.80
CA ALA A 331 1.56 -0.47 -25.55
C ALA A 331 0.85 -1.47 -26.51
N GLU A 332 1.26 -1.50 -27.79
CA GLU A 332 0.77 -2.48 -28.77
C GLU A 332 1.13 -3.92 -28.38
N LYS A 333 2.32 -4.16 -27.86
CA LYS A 333 2.67 -5.48 -27.32
C LYS A 333 1.69 -5.93 -26.24
N VAL A 334 1.31 -5.02 -25.34
CA VAL A 334 0.31 -5.30 -24.30
C VAL A 334 -1.09 -5.53 -24.89
N ARG A 335 -1.50 -4.73 -25.88
CA ARG A 335 -2.78 -4.90 -26.59
C ARG A 335 -2.91 -6.27 -27.22
N LEU A 336 -1.90 -6.66 -27.96
CA LEU A 336 -1.87 -7.91 -28.73
C LEU A 336 -1.50 -9.15 -27.89
N GLY A 337 -1.22 -8.98 -26.61
CA GLY A 337 -0.67 -10.05 -25.77
C GLY A 337 0.77 -10.44 -26.15
N LYS A 338 1.44 -9.64 -26.94
CA LYS A 338 2.80 -9.88 -27.44
C LYS A 338 3.92 -9.62 -26.44
N LYS A 339 3.61 -9.12 -25.22
CA LYS A 339 4.54 -9.30 -24.09
C LYS A 339 4.87 -10.79 -23.91
N SER A 340 3.91 -11.65 -24.30
CA SER A 340 4.11 -13.08 -24.39
C SER A 340 5.06 -13.54 -25.51
N VAL A 341 5.31 -12.77 -26.55
CA VAL A 341 6.22 -13.25 -27.62
C VAL A 341 7.68 -13.07 -27.23
N GLU A 342 8.05 -11.91 -26.64
CA GLU A 342 9.39 -11.77 -26.04
C GLU A 342 9.57 -12.72 -24.84
N GLU A 343 8.56 -12.88 -24.00
CA GLU A 343 8.57 -13.86 -22.92
C GLU A 343 8.61 -15.30 -23.45
N LEU A 344 7.95 -15.59 -24.56
CA LEU A 344 8.03 -16.90 -25.24
C LEU A 344 9.38 -17.10 -25.94
N GLU A 345 9.96 -16.07 -26.55
CA GLU A 345 11.31 -16.12 -27.11
C GLU A 345 12.38 -16.24 -26.02
N ILE A 346 12.24 -15.52 -24.90
CA ILE A 346 13.07 -15.69 -23.70
C ILE A 346 12.88 -17.09 -23.16
N SER A 347 11.65 -17.61 -23.09
CA SER A 347 11.34 -18.96 -22.64
C SER A 347 11.94 -20.03 -23.55
N ALA A 348 11.90 -19.87 -24.87
CA ALA A 348 12.55 -20.77 -25.83
C ALA A 348 14.08 -20.73 -25.70
N ASN A 349 14.65 -19.54 -25.48
CA ASN A 349 16.08 -19.35 -25.25
C ASN A 349 16.51 -19.74 -23.83
N TYR A 350 15.59 -19.81 -22.88
CA TYR A 350 15.88 -20.18 -21.50
C TYR A 350 16.51 -21.58 -21.40
N LEU A 351 15.97 -22.56 -22.10
CA LEU A 351 16.54 -23.91 -22.13
C LEU A 351 17.94 -23.95 -22.78
N ASN A 352 18.25 -23.02 -23.66
CA ASN A 352 19.54 -23.00 -24.34
C ASN A 352 20.65 -22.27 -23.55
N LYS A 353 20.31 -21.20 -22.81
CA LYS A 353 21.30 -20.39 -22.07
C LYS A 353 20.86 -20.03 -20.67
N GLY A 354 19.62 -19.58 -20.46
CA GLY A 354 19.14 -19.02 -19.21
C GLY A 354 19.16 -20.02 -18.06
N TRP A 355 18.81 -21.29 -18.30
CA TRP A 355 18.83 -22.32 -17.28
C TRP A 355 20.24 -22.55 -16.68
N LEU A 356 21.28 -22.61 -17.53
CA LEU A 356 22.65 -22.75 -17.06
C LEU A 356 23.16 -21.53 -16.30
N GLU A 357 22.70 -20.32 -16.70
CA GLU A 357 23.01 -19.08 -16.01
C GLU A 357 22.34 -19.03 -14.64
N ASP A 358 21.07 -19.40 -14.56
CA ASP A 358 20.35 -19.54 -13.30
C ASP A 358 20.97 -20.61 -12.39
N CYS A 359 21.35 -21.77 -12.92
CA CYS A 359 22.06 -22.78 -12.14
C CYS A 359 23.33 -22.22 -11.50
N LYS A 360 24.13 -21.43 -12.24
CA LYS A 360 25.32 -20.75 -11.70
C LYS A 360 24.96 -19.70 -10.67
N LEU A 361 23.92 -18.90 -10.92
CA LEU A 361 23.46 -17.88 -10.00
C LEU A 361 23.00 -18.48 -8.68
N PHE A 362 22.12 -19.50 -8.74
CA PHE A 362 21.54 -20.13 -7.55
C PHE A 362 22.53 -21.04 -6.81
N SER A 363 23.49 -21.67 -7.50
CA SER A 363 24.56 -22.43 -6.82
C SER A 363 25.49 -21.51 -5.99
N ASN A 364 25.56 -20.24 -6.34
CA ASN A 364 26.34 -19.23 -5.60
C ASN A 364 25.53 -18.54 -4.47
N LEU A 365 24.26 -18.94 -4.25
CA LEU A 365 23.41 -18.48 -3.17
C LEU A 365 23.10 -19.64 -2.21
N PRO A 366 24.05 -20.06 -1.37
CA PRO A 366 23.84 -21.15 -0.42
C PRO A 366 22.73 -20.77 0.57
N PRO A 367 21.98 -21.75 1.10
CA PRO A 367 21.01 -21.52 2.14
C PRO A 367 21.67 -20.92 3.38
N LYS A 368 20.99 -19.99 4.00
CA LYS A 368 21.46 -19.27 5.20
C LYS A 368 20.99 -20.01 6.44
N LYS A 369 21.92 -20.46 7.27
CA LYS A 369 21.61 -21.21 8.49
C LYS A 369 20.89 -20.36 9.52
N THR A 370 19.77 -20.86 10.05
CA THR A 370 19.04 -20.21 11.13
C THR A 370 19.73 -20.38 12.48
N GLY A 371 20.56 -21.41 12.61
CA GLY A 371 21.18 -21.84 13.86
C GLY A 371 20.31 -22.78 14.69
N PHE A 372 19.21 -23.30 14.11
CA PHE A 372 18.44 -24.42 14.63
C PHE A 372 18.64 -25.61 13.67
N ASP A 373 19.30 -26.66 14.18
CA ASP A 373 19.82 -27.75 13.35
C ASP A 373 18.69 -28.59 12.71
N ILE A 374 17.58 -28.79 13.43
CA ILE A 374 16.44 -29.53 12.92
C ILE A 374 15.77 -28.76 11.79
N TYR A 375 15.48 -27.47 12.01
CA TYR A 375 14.90 -26.63 10.97
C TYR A 375 15.79 -26.57 9.74
N ASP A 376 17.09 -26.32 9.93
CA ASP A 376 18.05 -26.23 8.83
C ASP A 376 18.14 -27.55 8.05
N GLY A 377 18.09 -28.70 8.73
CA GLY A 377 18.07 -30.01 8.11
C GLY A 377 16.82 -30.28 7.26
N GLU A 378 15.63 -30.00 7.80
CA GLU A 378 14.34 -30.18 7.10
C GLU A 378 14.14 -29.16 5.97
N SER A 379 14.88 -28.06 5.97
CA SER A 379 14.86 -27.01 4.95
C SER A 379 16.07 -27.05 4.00
N ASN A 380 16.69 -28.23 3.80
CA ASN A 380 17.83 -28.43 2.91
C ASN A 380 19.01 -27.48 3.17
N GLY A 381 19.30 -27.19 4.44
CA GLY A 381 20.45 -26.40 4.88
C GLY A 381 20.12 -25.00 5.40
N GLY A 382 18.85 -24.60 5.43
CA GLY A 382 18.44 -23.31 6.01
C GLY A 382 17.49 -22.48 5.14
N LEU A 383 17.65 -21.16 5.17
CA LEU A 383 16.79 -20.21 4.46
C LEU A 383 17.34 -19.89 3.07
N TYR A 384 16.56 -20.15 2.05
CA TYR A 384 16.79 -19.72 0.67
C TYR A 384 16.21 -18.32 0.40
N PRO A 385 16.58 -17.64 -0.71
CA PRO A 385 15.89 -16.43 -1.13
C PRO A 385 14.39 -16.69 -1.30
N GLY A 386 13.57 -16.04 -0.49
CA GLY A 386 12.12 -16.27 -0.45
C GLY A 386 11.43 -15.45 0.64
N LEU A 387 10.10 -15.41 0.59
CA LEU A 387 9.25 -14.80 1.61
C LEU A 387 8.77 -15.88 2.60
N TYR A 388 9.23 -15.78 3.83
CA TYR A 388 8.88 -16.62 4.97
C TYR A 388 7.89 -15.89 5.86
N VAL A 389 6.78 -16.52 6.22
CA VAL A 389 5.79 -15.93 7.14
C VAL A 389 5.65 -16.83 8.37
N LEU A 390 5.92 -16.28 9.56
CA LEU A 390 5.74 -16.95 10.84
C LEU A 390 4.49 -16.44 11.56
N GLY A 391 3.49 -17.30 11.74
CA GLY A 391 2.30 -17.00 12.54
C GLY A 391 2.35 -17.60 13.94
N ALA A 392 1.84 -16.86 14.91
CA ALA A 392 1.61 -17.40 16.25
C ALA A 392 0.58 -16.57 17.03
N ILE A 393 -0.06 -17.17 18.02
CA ILE A 393 -0.87 -16.44 19.01
C ILE A 393 0.02 -15.56 19.90
N SER A 394 -0.60 -14.57 20.56
CA SER A 394 0.12 -13.67 21.46
C SER A 394 0.81 -14.41 22.61
N SER A 395 1.96 -13.92 23.03
CA SER A 395 2.77 -14.39 24.17
C SER A 395 3.38 -15.79 24.02
N LEU A 396 3.53 -16.32 22.80
CA LEU A 396 4.30 -17.55 22.56
C LEU A 396 5.77 -17.32 22.22
N GLY A 397 6.22 -16.05 22.17
CA GLY A 397 7.61 -15.73 21.89
C GLY A 397 7.93 -15.58 20.40
N LYS A 398 6.96 -15.17 19.54
CA LYS A 398 7.19 -14.89 18.09
C LYS A 398 8.42 -14.03 17.85
N THR A 399 8.38 -12.80 18.40
CA THR A 399 9.48 -11.83 18.32
C THR A 399 10.77 -12.41 18.88
N THR A 400 10.70 -13.15 20.00
CA THR A 400 11.89 -13.76 20.62
C THR A 400 12.52 -14.82 19.72
N LEU A 401 11.72 -15.73 19.10
CA LEU A 401 12.23 -16.74 18.19
C LEU A 401 12.87 -16.11 16.94
N VAL A 402 12.13 -15.20 16.30
CA VAL A 402 12.60 -14.52 15.05
C VAL A 402 13.85 -13.66 15.33
N HIS A 403 13.88 -12.97 16.48
CA HIS A 403 15.05 -12.19 16.87
C HIS A 403 16.22 -13.08 17.27
N GLN A 404 16.01 -14.25 17.86
CA GLN A 404 17.08 -15.23 18.10
C GLN A 404 17.66 -15.76 16.80
N ILE A 405 16.83 -16.07 15.80
CA ILE A 405 17.30 -16.44 14.45
C ILE A 405 18.18 -15.31 13.86
N ALA A 406 17.69 -14.07 13.93
CA ALA A 406 18.43 -12.90 13.45
C ALA A 406 19.80 -12.77 14.13
N ASP A 407 19.87 -12.93 15.46
CA ASP A 407 21.12 -12.91 16.23
C ASP A 407 22.08 -14.04 15.82
N GLN A 408 21.56 -15.25 15.65
CA GLN A 408 22.37 -16.42 15.25
C GLN A 408 22.94 -16.22 13.84
N MET A 409 22.13 -15.71 12.92
CA MET A 409 22.57 -15.40 11.55
C MET A 409 23.59 -14.27 11.52
N ALA A 410 23.39 -13.19 12.30
CA ALA A 410 24.35 -12.08 12.41
C ALA A 410 25.70 -12.55 12.98
N LYS A 411 25.70 -13.42 13.98
CA LYS A 411 26.90 -14.05 14.54
C LYS A 411 27.65 -14.92 13.53
N ASN A 412 26.93 -15.47 12.55
CA ASN A 412 27.49 -16.26 11.45
C ASN A 412 27.92 -15.39 10.25
N GLY A 413 27.89 -14.06 10.37
CA GLY A 413 28.36 -13.13 9.34
C GLY A 413 27.32 -12.70 8.32
N GLU A 414 26.04 -13.04 8.50
CA GLU A 414 24.96 -12.56 7.63
C GLU A 414 24.59 -11.11 7.98
N TYR A 415 24.38 -10.27 6.97
CA TYR A 415 23.84 -8.92 7.16
C TYR A 415 22.35 -9.01 7.47
N ILE A 416 21.95 -8.51 8.62
CA ILE A 416 20.56 -8.54 9.11
C ILE A 416 19.99 -7.14 9.10
N LEU A 417 18.86 -6.95 8.41
CA LEU A 417 18.08 -5.72 8.42
C LEU A 417 16.72 -6.03 9.09
N TYR A 418 16.61 -5.61 10.36
CA TYR A 418 15.47 -5.93 11.22
C TYR A 418 14.57 -4.71 11.39
N PHE A 419 13.36 -4.75 10.81
CA PHE A 419 12.33 -3.73 10.99
C PHE A 419 11.47 -4.08 12.19
N SER A 420 11.67 -3.37 13.31
CA SER A 420 10.92 -3.55 14.53
C SER A 420 9.82 -2.48 14.63
N LEU A 421 8.58 -2.87 14.35
CA LEU A 421 7.42 -1.98 14.39
C LEU A 421 6.77 -1.90 15.77
N GLU A 422 7.00 -2.91 16.64
CA GLU A 422 6.41 -3.00 17.98
C GLU A 422 7.41 -2.64 19.07
N GLN A 423 8.59 -3.27 19.09
CA GLN A 423 9.59 -3.12 20.15
C GLN A 423 10.68 -2.12 19.76
N THR A 424 11.30 -1.51 20.76
CA THR A 424 12.45 -0.62 20.57
C THR A 424 13.74 -1.42 20.36
N GLN A 425 14.74 -0.79 19.73
CA GLN A 425 16.12 -1.34 19.66
C GLN A 425 16.64 -1.74 21.02
N PHE A 426 16.39 -0.91 22.04
CA PHE A 426 16.79 -1.17 23.41
C PHE A 426 16.14 -2.45 23.98
N GLU A 427 14.85 -2.65 23.75
CA GLU A 427 14.12 -3.85 24.22
C GLU A 427 14.62 -5.12 23.53
N LEU A 428 14.88 -5.08 22.23
CA LEU A 428 15.43 -6.21 21.47
C LEU A 428 16.86 -6.53 21.91
N THR A 429 17.72 -5.50 22.08
CA THR A 429 19.08 -5.68 22.56
C THR A 429 19.10 -6.30 23.96
N ASN A 430 18.21 -5.87 24.87
CA ASN A 430 18.11 -6.45 26.21
C ASN A 430 17.74 -7.94 26.17
N LYS A 431 16.90 -8.37 25.21
CA LYS A 431 16.62 -9.79 25.01
C LYS A 431 17.87 -10.58 24.60
N SER A 432 18.66 -10.02 23.68
CA SER A 432 19.93 -10.64 23.24
C SER A 432 20.95 -10.72 24.35
N ILE A 433 21.06 -9.68 25.19
CA ILE A 433 21.96 -9.68 26.37
C ILE A 433 21.46 -10.71 27.40
N SER A 434 20.15 -10.73 27.71
CA SER A 434 19.55 -11.70 28.61
C SER A 434 19.85 -13.14 28.17
N ARG A 435 19.64 -13.43 26.87
CA ARG A 435 19.98 -14.73 26.26
C ARG A 435 21.46 -15.03 26.34
N THR A 436 22.34 -14.05 26.14
CA THR A 436 23.78 -14.23 26.25
C THR A 436 24.19 -14.57 27.69
N THR A 437 23.59 -13.94 28.72
CA THR A 437 23.85 -14.33 30.12
C THR A 437 23.42 -15.75 30.41
N ALA A 438 22.28 -16.21 29.86
CA ALA A 438 21.81 -17.59 30.01
C ALA A 438 22.73 -18.61 29.37
N LEU A 439 23.24 -18.32 28.18
CA LEU A 439 24.16 -19.19 27.45
C LEU A 439 25.54 -19.27 28.12
N THR A 440 25.99 -18.19 28.79
CA THR A 440 27.30 -18.13 29.45
C THR A 440 27.28 -18.70 30.87
N ASN A 441 26.24 -18.35 31.67
CA ASN A 441 26.19 -18.63 33.09
C ASN A 441 25.23 -19.77 33.48
N GLY A 442 24.48 -20.27 32.49
CA GLY A 442 23.37 -21.21 32.71
C GLY A 442 22.05 -20.49 32.92
N LYS A 443 20.94 -21.18 32.58
CA LYS A 443 19.59 -20.63 32.56
C LYS A 443 19.08 -20.21 33.95
N ASP A 444 19.50 -20.92 35.00
CA ASP A 444 19.11 -20.63 36.38
C ASP A 444 19.75 -19.33 36.93
N LYS A 445 20.86 -18.91 36.30
CA LYS A 445 21.59 -17.68 36.65
C LYS A 445 21.40 -16.58 35.65
N ALA A 446 20.54 -16.77 34.66
CA ALA A 446 20.29 -15.79 33.62
C ALA A 446 19.69 -14.49 34.19
N ILE A 447 20.14 -13.37 33.67
CA ILE A 447 19.62 -12.04 34.02
C ILE A 447 18.53 -11.69 33.00
N SER A 448 17.30 -11.51 33.47
CA SER A 448 16.18 -11.27 32.56
C SER A 448 16.24 -9.89 31.89
N ALA A 449 15.69 -9.78 30.68
CA ALA A 449 15.60 -8.52 29.96
C ALA A 449 14.88 -7.42 30.76
N ILE A 450 13.92 -7.78 31.62
CA ILE A 450 13.22 -6.80 32.48
C ILE A 450 14.12 -6.29 33.61
N GLN A 451 14.97 -7.14 34.21
CA GLN A 451 15.93 -6.70 35.22
C GLN A 451 16.96 -5.74 34.59
N ILE A 452 17.45 -6.05 33.39
CA ILE A 452 18.36 -5.17 32.62
C ILE A 452 17.67 -3.83 32.33
N ARG A 453 16.45 -3.85 31.79
CA ARG A 453 15.67 -2.65 31.46
C ARG A 453 15.42 -1.74 32.66
N THR A 454 15.12 -2.32 33.83
CA THR A 454 14.75 -1.58 35.04
C THR A 454 15.92 -1.28 35.96
N ASP A 455 17.13 -1.69 35.55
CA ASP A 455 18.37 -1.59 36.34
C ASP A 455 18.27 -2.17 37.77
N LYS A 456 17.40 -3.17 37.94
CA LYS A 456 17.29 -3.91 39.21
C LYS A 456 18.35 -5.00 39.30
N LEU A 457 19.60 -4.58 39.37
CA LEU A 457 20.79 -5.43 39.30
C LEU A 457 21.71 -5.19 40.50
N SER A 458 22.25 -6.28 41.06
CA SER A 458 23.41 -6.20 41.98
C SER A 458 24.68 -5.76 41.23
N GLN A 459 25.72 -5.37 41.95
CA GLN A 459 26.98 -4.97 41.32
C GLN A 459 27.58 -6.10 40.46
N ASN A 460 27.57 -7.34 40.93
CA ASN A 460 28.05 -8.49 40.15
C ASN A 460 27.24 -8.71 38.87
N GLN A 461 25.90 -8.56 38.97
CA GLN A 461 25.02 -8.69 37.82
C GLN A 461 25.26 -7.58 36.79
N ARG A 462 25.55 -6.35 37.17
CA ARG A 462 25.96 -5.27 36.27
C ARG A 462 27.23 -5.61 35.48
N GLU A 463 28.22 -6.18 36.16
CA GLU A 463 29.47 -6.62 35.54
C GLU A 463 29.23 -7.77 34.55
N GLU A 464 28.37 -8.74 34.90
CA GLU A 464 27.93 -9.82 34.00
C GLU A 464 27.18 -9.30 32.77
N VAL A 465 26.28 -8.35 32.95
CA VAL A 465 25.53 -7.71 31.85
C VAL A 465 26.46 -6.93 30.92
N ALA A 466 27.41 -6.17 31.49
CA ALA A 466 28.40 -5.43 30.72
C ALA A 466 29.28 -6.37 29.88
N LYS A 467 29.75 -7.49 30.48
CA LYS A 467 30.52 -8.52 29.80
C LYS A 467 29.69 -9.19 28.66
N ALA A 468 28.43 -9.54 28.95
CA ALA A 468 27.55 -10.15 27.98
C ALA A 468 27.24 -9.17 26.80
N PHE A 469 27.12 -7.87 27.09
CA PHE A 469 26.93 -6.84 26.08
C PHE A 469 28.16 -6.72 25.16
N GLU A 470 29.40 -6.67 25.74
CA GLU A 470 30.62 -6.58 24.93
C GLU A 470 30.83 -7.85 24.08
N ASP A 471 30.54 -9.04 24.61
CA ASP A 471 30.56 -10.30 23.83
C ASP A 471 29.57 -10.28 22.69
N TYR A 472 28.31 -9.89 22.95
CA TYR A 472 27.27 -9.77 21.94
C TYR A 472 27.66 -8.74 20.87
N LYS A 473 28.02 -7.52 21.28
CA LYS A 473 28.42 -6.42 20.41
C LYS A 473 29.57 -6.84 19.47
N ASN A 474 30.60 -7.48 19.99
CA ASN A 474 31.75 -7.90 19.19
C ASN A 474 31.40 -8.94 18.13
N LYS A 475 30.33 -9.75 18.37
CA LYS A 475 29.89 -10.78 17.44
C LYS A 475 28.93 -10.26 16.35
N VAL A 476 28.15 -9.19 16.62
CA VAL A 476 27.04 -8.78 15.72
C VAL A 476 27.11 -7.33 15.23
N LYS A 477 28.04 -6.49 15.75
CA LYS A 477 28.05 -5.03 15.52
C LYS A 477 27.96 -4.58 14.07
N ASP A 478 28.64 -5.30 13.18
CA ASP A 478 28.77 -4.95 11.77
C ASP A 478 27.72 -5.66 10.90
N HIS A 479 26.88 -6.50 11.50
CA HIS A 479 25.92 -7.36 10.81
C HIS A 479 24.48 -7.19 11.25
N MET A 480 24.19 -6.53 12.37
CA MET A 480 22.83 -6.36 12.91
C MET A 480 22.39 -4.90 12.82
N PHE A 481 21.42 -4.63 11.95
CA PHE A 481 20.82 -3.31 11.74
C PHE A 481 19.35 -3.33 12.14
N ILE A 482 19.03 -2.79 13.31
CA ILE A 482 17.65 -2.71 13.81
C ILE A 482 17.10 -1.33 13.46
N VAL A 483 16.08 -1.30 12.60
CA VAL A 483 15.38 -0.09 12.19
C VAL A 483 14.04 -0.02 12.91
N LYS A 484 13.79 1.07 13.62
CA LYS A 484 12.47 1.38 14.19
C LYS A 484 11.86 2.55 13.43
N PRO A 485 10.90 2.33 12.54
CA PRO A 485 10.16 3.40 11.89
C PRO A 485 9.39 4.25 12.92
N SER A 486 9.19 5.53 12.62
CA SER A 486 8.27 6.35 13.40
C SER A 486 6.83 5.90 13.14
N PHE A 487 5.93 6.05 14.12
CA PHE A 487 4.50 5.75 13.94
C PHE A 487 3.84 6.53 12.79
N ALA A 488 4.43 7.63 12.36
CA ALA A 488 3.96 8.41 11.22
C ALA A 488 4.43 7.86 9.86
N ASN A 489 5.28 6.83 9.83
CA ASN A 489 5.86 6.30 8.59
C ASN A 489 6.05 4.77 8.68
N THR A 490 4.93 4.05 8.71
CA THR A 490 4.88 2.58 8.70
C THR A 490 4.48 2.03 7.33
N LYS A 491 4.66 2.83 6.26
CA LYS A 491 4.31 2.43 4.89
C LYS A 491 5.27 1.36 4.37
N VAL A 492 4.74 0.38 3.66
CA VAL A 492 5.56 -0.70 3.07
C VAL A 492 6.60 -0.17 2.08
N GLU A 493 6.32 0.94 1.40
CA GLU A 493 7.26 1.61 0.49
C GLU A 493 8.54 2.05 1.21
N MET A 494 8.42 2.60 2.43
CA MET A 494 9.59 2.98 3.23
C MET A 494 10.48 1.77 3.53
N ILE A 495 9.89 0.62 3.85
CA ILE A 495 10.64 -0.63 4.02
C ILE A 495 11.36 -1.00 2.73
N CYS A 496 10.65 -0.97 1.60
CA CYS A 496 11.21 -1.28 0.28
C CYS A 496 12.38 -0.34 -0.08
N ASP A 497 12.23 0.96 0.15
CA ASP A 497 13.25 1.96 -0.16
C ASP A 497 14.46 1.82 0.77
N THR A 498 14.24 1.53 2.06
CA THR A 498 15.34 1.29 3.02
C THR A 498 16.14 0.04 2.63
N ILE A 499 15.49 -1.04 2.19
CA ILE A 499 16.17 -2.26 1.73
C ILE A 499 17.02 -1.96 0.48
N LYS A 500 16.47 -1.24 -0.50
CA LYS A 500 17.21 -0.86 -1.71
C LYS A 500 18.42 0.02 -1.38
N ALA A 501 18.22 1.04 -0.53
CA ALA A 501 19.31 1.90 -0.06
C ALA A 501 20.38 1.11 0.67
N PHE A 502 20.00 0.12 1.49
CA PHE A 502 20.95 -0.76 2.16
C PHE A 502 21.82 -1.53 1.15
N ILE A 503 21.16 -2.16 0.14
CA ILE A 503 21.86 -2.90 -0.92
C ILE A 503 22.82 -1.98 -1.69
N GLU A 504 22.40 -0.77 -1.98
CA GLU A 504 23.20 0.22 -2.71
C GLU A 504 24.43 0.66 -1.91
N ILE A 505 24.27 0.93 -0.61
CA ILE A 505 25.34 1.43 0.28
C ILE A 505 26.34 0.31 0.61
N TYR A 506 25.85 -0.83 1.06
CA TYR A 506 26.69 -1.92 1.57
C TYR A 506 27.13 -2.90 0.48
N LYS A 507 26.51 -2.85 -0.73
CA LYS A 507 26.73 -3.82 -1.83
C LYS A 507 26.51 -5.28 -1.40
N GLN A 508 25.67 -5.47 -0.38
CA GLN A 508 25.31 -6.77 0.21
C GLN A 508 23.80 -6.91 0.29
N LYS A 509 23.33 -8.13 0.09
CA LYS A 509 21.90 -8.45 0.22
C LYS A 509 21.61 -8.87 1.67
N PRO A 510 20.88 -8.07 2.45
CA PRO A 510 20.56 -8.41 3.83
C PRO A 510 19.53 -9.54 3.90
N VAL A 511 19.53 -10.29 5.00
CA VAL A 511 18.35 -11.03 5.44
C VAL A 511 17.43 -10.05 6.14
N VAL A 512 16.20 -9.94 5.64
CA VAL A 512 15.23 -8.94 6.11
C VAL A 512 14.27 -9.56 7.10
N PHE A 513 14.11 -8.93 8.26
CA PHE A 513 13.13 -9.32 9.29
C PHE A 513 12.11 -8.21 9.46
N ILE A 514 10.81 -8.58 9.57
CA ILE A 514 9.69 -7.63 9.72
C ILE A 514 8.80 -8.09 10.89
N ASP A 515 8.76 -7.32 11.97
CA ASP A 515 7.99 -7.60 13.18
C ASP A 515 7.02 -6.45 13.48
N TYR A 516 5.76 -6.53 13.06
CA TYR A 516 5.03 -7.56 12.31
C TYR A 516 4.18 -6.96 11.16
N LEU A 517 3.75 -7.78 10.20
CA LEU A 517 3.09 -7.40 8.94
C LEU A 517 1.88 -6.47 9.10
N GLN A 518 1.00 -6.74 10.08
CA GLN A 518 -0.26 -6.00 10.25
C GLN A 518 -0.09 -4.57 10.77
N LEU A 519 1.14 -4.15 11.13
CA LEU A 519 1.46 -2.77 11.44
C LEU A 519 1.93 -1.98 10.22
N LEU A 520 2.19 -2.67 9.11
CA LEU A 520 2.53 -2.00 7.86
C LEU A 520 1.29 -1.45 7.17
N GLU A 521 1.43 -0.27 6.64
CA GLU A 521 0.38 0.44 5.94
C GLU A 521 0.63 0.46 4.43
N ALA A 522 -0.47 0.37 3.68
CA ALA A 522 -0.48 0.72 2.27
C ALA A 522 -0.52 2.25 2.12
N PRO A 523 -0.19 2.80 0.94
CA PRO A 523 -0.38 4.21 0.65
C PRO A 523 -1.82 4.67 0.93
N GLU A 524 -1.98 5.83 1.58
CA GLU A 524 -3.28 6.35 2.05
C GLU A 524 -4.26 6.65 0.91
N ASP A 525 -3.74 7.00 -0.24
CA ASP A 525 -4.48 7.32 -1.47
C ASP A 525 -5.22 6.10 -2.05
N LEU A 526 -4.82 4.88 -1.73
CA LEU A 526 -5.45 3.65 -2.22
C LEU A 526 -6.78 3.31 -1.54
N ARG A 527 -7.17 3.97 -0.45
CA ARG A 527 -8.44 3.78 0.30
C ARG A 527 -8.85 2.33 0.52
N LEU A 528 -7.89 1.48 0.84
CA LEU A 528 -8.07 0.04 1.02
C LEU A 528 -8.71 -0.30 2.37
N GLY A 529 -9.55 -1.34 2.40
CA GLY A 529 -9.99 -1.98 3.65
C GLY A 529 -8.84 -2.79 4.30
N ASP A 530 -8.96 -3.15 5.58
CA ASP A 530 -7.86 -3.78 6.35
C ASP A 530 -7.32 -5.06 5.68
N LYS A 531 -8.18 -5.91 5.14
CA LYS A 531 -7.75 -7.09 4.37
C LYS A 531 -6.96 -6.71 3.12
N GLN A 532 -7.45 -5.74 2.34
CA GLN A 532 -6.80 -5.28 1.11
C GLN A 532 -5.44 -4.62 1.40
N LYS A 533 -5.31 -3.93 2.54
CA LYS A 533 -4.01 -3.37 2.99
C LYS A 533 -2.99 -4.47 3.24
N THR A 534 -3.38 -5.52 3.98
CA THR A 534 -2.50 -6.66 4.23
C THR A 534 -2.12 -7.37 2.93
N ASP A 535 -3.09 -7.59 2.03
CA ASP A 535 -2.84 -8.20 0.73
C ASP A 535 -1.86 -7.35 -0.13
N TYR A 536 -2.03 -6.03 -0.13
CA TYR A 536 -1.12 -5.09 -0.78
C TYR A 536 0.30 -5.17 -0.22
N VAL A 537 0.43 -5.12 1.11
CA VAL A 537 1.73 -5.21 1.80
C VAL A 537 2.45 -6.51 1.43
N VAL A 538 1.77 -7.65 1.53
CA VAL A 538 2.35 -8.96 1.20
C VAL A 538 2.78 -9.03 -0.26
N LYS A 539 1.97 -8.49 -1.18
CA LYS A 539 2.29 -8.43 -2.61
C LYS A 539 3.54 -7.58 -2.87
N ARG A 540 3.63 -6.38 -2.28
CA ARG A 540 4.78 -5.48 -2.45
C ARG A 540 6.07 -6.07 -1.91
N LEU A 541 6.01 -6.71 -0.73
CA LEU A 541 7.16 -7.41 -0.15
C LEU A 541 7.60 -8.58 -1.04
N LYS A 542 6.64 -9.35 -1.59
CA LYS A 542 6.95 -10.47 -2.50
C LYS A 542 7.55 -9.99 -3.82
N GLU A 543 7.06 -8.90 -4.39
CA GLU A 543 7.64 -8.28 -5.59
C GLU A 543 9.10 -7.86 -5.36
N LEU A 544 9.37 -7.14 -4.26
CA LEU A 544 10.74 -6.75 -3.92
C LEU A 544 11.63 -7.97 -3.67
N GLN A 545 11.12 -8.94 -2.89
CA GLN A 545 11.82 -10.18 -2.60
C GLN A 545 12.26 -10.90 -3.87
N SER A 546 11.34 -11.02 -4.85
CA SER A 546 11.63 -11.73 -6.11
C SER A 546 12.59 -10.94 -7.00
N ASN A 547 12.42 -9.62 -7.12
CA ASN A 547 13.27 -8.77 -7.97
C ASN A 547 14.71 -8.71 -7.47
N GLU A 548 14.89 -8.69 -6.15
CA GLU A 548 16.21 -8.56 -5.52
C GLU A 548 16.78 -9.93 -5.05
N ASN A 549 16.06 -11.03 -5.21
CA ASN A 549 16.43 -12.35 -4.69
C ASN A 549 16.80 -12.31 -3.19
N LEU A 550 15.91 -11.76 -2.36
CA LEU A 550 16.12 -11.59 -0.93
C LEU A 550 15.56 -12.75 -0.10
N THR A 551 16.17 -12.99 1.06
CA THR A 551 15.56 -13.78 2.13
C THR A 551 14.84 -12.84 3.08
N MET A 552 13.51 -12.98 3.20
CA MET A 552 12.65 -12.12 4.03
C MET A 552 11.83 -12.96 4.99
N ILE A 553 11.88 -12.64 6.28
CA ILE A 553 11.10 -13.29 7.35
C ILE A 553 10.14 -12.25 7.95
N ALA A 554 8.84 -12.50 7.85
CA ALA A 554 7.82 -11.62 8.37
C ALA A 554 6.95 -12.32 9.43
N ILE A 555 6.73 -11.66 10.55
CA ILE A 555 5.82 -12.14 11.59
C ILE A 555 4.39 -11.76 11.23
N SER A 556 3.45 -12.68 11.42
CA SER A 556 2.01 -12.46 11.24
C SER A 556 1.24 -12.80 12.52
N SER A 557 0.19 -12.03 12.79
CA SER A 557 -0.75 -12.34 13.87
C SER A 557 -1.78 -13.38 13.41
N LEU A 558 -2.24 -14.23 14.35
CA LEU A 558 -3.30 -15.20 14.09
C LEU A 558 -4.67 -14.70 14.53
N ASN A 559 -5.72 -15.26 13.95
CA ASN A 559 -7.11 -15.03 14.34
C ASN A 559 -7.35 -15.52 15.77
N ARG A 560 -8.09 -14.75 16.57
CA ARG A 560 -8.40 -15.12 17.96
C ARG A 560 -9.25 -16.38 18.07
N SER A 561 -10.07 -16.67 17.06
CA SER A 561 -10.88 -17.91 16.98
C SER A 561 -10.02 -19.18 16.97
N ASN A 562 -8.79 -19.09 16.46
CA ASN A 562 -7.88 -20.23 16.30
C ASN A 562 -6.89 -20.41 17.48
N TYR A 563 -7.11 -19.71 18.60
CA TYR A 563 -6.20 -19.82 19.76
C TYR A 563 -6.27 -21.17 20.48
N MET A 564 -7.31 -21.94 20.25
CA MET A 564 -7.55 -23.24 20.88
C MET A 564 -7.54 -24.40 19.89
N THR A 565 -7.14 -24.18 18.66
CA THR A 565 -7.06 -25.20 17.61
C THR A 565 -5.63 -25.32 17.10
N PRO A 566 -5.23 -26.47 16.56
CA PRO A 566 -3.99 -26.60 15.82
C PRO A 566 -3.93 -25.54 14.72
N ILE A 567 -2.73 -25.03 14.43
CA ILE A 567 -2.53 -23.99 13.46
C ILE A 567 -2.66 -24.52 12.04
N GLY A 568 -3.43 -23.84 11.18
CA GLY A 568 -3.60 -24.06 9.76
C GLY A 568 -3.52 -22.73 8.99
N PHE A 569 -3.68 -22.76 7.67
CA PHE A 569 -3.69 -21.54 6.85
C PHE A 569 -4.81 -20.58 7.25
N GLU A 570 -5.98 -21.10 7.56
CA GLU A 570 -7.14 -20.33 8.05
C GLU A 570 -6.88 -19.61 9.38
N SER A 571 -5.83 -19.98 10.09
CA SER A 571 -5.45 -19.34 11.35
C SER A 571 -4.81 -17.97 11.15
N PHE A 572 -4.28 -17.68 9.96
CA PHE A 572 -3.64 -16.41 9.67
C PHE A 572 -4.69 -15.30 9.47
N LYS A 573 -4.49 -14.18 10.14
CA LYS A 573 -5.42 -13.06 10.09
C LYS A 573 -5.38 -12.38 8.72
N GLU A 574 -6.55 -12.26 8.08
CA GLU A 574 -6.79 -11.45 6.89
C GLU A 574 -6.06 -11.87 5.60
N SER A 575 -5.66 -13.17 5.42
CA SER A 575 -4.70 -13.42 4.37
C SER A 575 -4.85 -14.72 3.57
N GLY A 576 -5.75 -14.74 2.61
CA GLY A 576 -5.57 -15.62 1.46
C GLY A 576 -4.24 -15.38 0.73
N MET A 577 -3.76 -14.13 0.70
CA MET A 577 -2.48 -13.76 0.03
C MET A 577 -1.24 -14.34 0.70
N ILE A 578 -1.21 -14.57 2.03
CA ILE A 578 -0.07 -15.24 2.68
C ILE A 578 0.08 -16.66 2.15
N GLU A 579 -1.01 -17.42 2.05
CA GLU A 579 -0.99 -18.78 1.52
C GLU A 579 -0.47 -18.82 0.08
N TYR A 580 -0.91 -17.88 -0.77
CA TYR A 580 -0.51 -17.86 -2.19
C TYR A 580 0.90 -17.29 -2.41
N SER A 581 1.26 -16.20 -1.73
CA SER A 581 2.48 -15.43 -2.02
C SER A 581 3.70 -15.86 -1.23
N ALA A 582 3.54 -16.33 0.03
CA ALA A 582 4.68 -16.79 0.80
C ALA A 582 5.28 -18.07 0.22
N ASP A 583 6.60 -18.17 0.25
CA ASP A 583 7.31 -19.39 -0.17
C ASP A 583 7.34 -20.43 0.94
N VAL A 584 7.42 -19.95 2.19
CA VAL A 584 7.38 -20.79 3.39
C VAL A 584 6.41 -20.18 4.40
N VAL A 585 5.54 -21.01 4.97
CA VAL A 585 4.59 -20.61 6.02
C VAL A 585 4.81 -21.50 7.24
N LEU A 586 5.12 -20.84 8.34
CA LEU A 586 5.43 -21.47 9.63
C LEU A 586 4.40 -21.07 10.68
N GLY A 587 4.06 -21.99 11.54
CA GLY A 587 3.15 -21.74 12.67
C GLY A 587 3.76 -22.13 14.00
N LEU A 588 3.77 -21.19 14.96
CA LEU A 588 4.26 -21.45 16.31
C LEU A 588 3.07 -21.68 17.24
N GLN A 589 3.02 -22.85 17.89
CA GLN A 589 1.93 -23.23 18.78
C GLN A 589 2.42 -23.94 20.05
N LEU A 590 1.55 -24.00 21.07
CA LEU A 590 1.82 -24.83 22.24
C LEU A 590 1.71 -26.32 21.88
N GLN A 591 2.60 -27.14 22.40
CA GLN A 591 2.57 -28.59 22.16
C GLN A 591 1.29 -29.25 22.69
N CYS A 592 0.68 -28.70 23.76
CA CYS A 592 -0.55 -29.24 24.36
C CYS A 592 -1.76 -29.21 23.40
N LEU A 593 -1.74 -28.45 22.32
CA LEU A 593 -2.83 -28.43 21.34
C LEU A 593 -2.96 -29.74 20.54
N ASP A 594 -1.94 -30.60 20.53
CA ASP A 594 -1.98 -31.91 19.90
C ASP A 594 -2.56 -33.00 20.81
N GLU A 595 -2.86 -32.68 22.07
CA GLU A 595 -3.36 -33.65 23.04
C GLU A 595 -4.84 -33.98 22.77
N LYS A 596 -5.24 -35.23 23.06
CA LYS A 596 -6.61 -35.72 22.80
C LYS A 596 -7.70 -34.86 23.43
N GLU A 597 -7.36 -34.19 24.54
CA GLU A 597 -8.26 -33.30 25.29
C GLU A 597 -8.75 -32.08 24.48
N PHE A 598 -8.06 -31.73 23.40
CA PHE A 598 -8.44 -30.64 22.49
C PHE A 598 -9.37 -31.07 21.35
N ASN A 599 -9.69 -32.37 21.23
CA ASN A 599 -10.51 -32.90 20.14
C ASN A 599 -12.03 -32.93 20.43
N SER A 600 -12.49 -32.37 21.57
CA SER A 600 -13.88 -32.34 21.99
C SER A 600 -14.48 -30.93 21.95
N ASP A 601 -15.73 -30.78 21.47
CA ASP A 601 -16.37 -29.49 21.18
C ASP A 601 -17.45 -29.04 22.17
N THR A 602 -17.57 -29.68 23.37
CA THR A 602 -18.57 -29.28 24.33
C THR A 602 -18.19 -28.02 25.13
N LYS A 603 -19.18 -27.24 25.64
CA LYS A 603 -18.92 -25.99 26.40
C LYS A 603 -18.08 -26.22 27.67
N LYS A 604 -18.23 -27.35 28.34
CA LYS A 604 -17.41 -27.73 29.52
C LYS A 604 -15.93 -27.91 29.12
N ASP A 605 -15.69 -28.46 27.92
CA ASP A 605 -14.34 -28.67 27.43
C ASP A 605 -13.66 -27.36 27.00
N ILE A 606 -14.39 -26.32 26.61
CA ILE A 606 -13.81 -25.00 26.28
C ILE A 606 -13.16 -24.37 27.54
N ALA A 607 -13.79 -24.45 28.70
CA ALA A 607 -13.21 -23.96 29.95
C ALA A 607 -11.93 -24.73 30.32
N LYS A 608 -11.98 -26.07 30.21
CA LYS A 608 -10.84 -26.96 30.46
C LYS A 608 -9.70 -26.68 29.46
N LYS A 609 -10.00 -26.50 28.19
CA LYS A 609 -9.01 -26.11 27.15
C LYS A 609 -8.32 -24.81 27.51
N ARG A 610 -9.06 -23.79 27.93
CA ARG A 610 -8.49 -22.50 28.38
C ARG A 610 -7.56 -22.68 29.59
N GLU A 611 -7.95 -23.47 30.55
CA GLU A 611 -7.12 -23.77 31.73
C GLU A 611 -5.81 -24.48 31.34
N LEU A 612 -5.88 -25.48 30.47
CA LEU A 612 -4.69 -26.19 29.94
C LEU A 612 -3.74 -25.25 29.20
N ILE A 613 -4.27 -24.36 28.35
CA ILE A 613 -3.47 -23.34 27.68
C ILE A 613 -2.80 -22.39 28.67
N GLN A 614 -3.52 -21.96 29.73
CA GLN A 614 -2.96 -21.11 30.75
C GLN A 614 -1.84 -21.84 31.53
N LYS A 615 -2.07 -23.08 31.91
CA LYS A 615 -1.03 -23.91 32.56
C LYS A 615 0.18 -24.12 31.66
N ALA A 616 -0.04 -24.39 30.38
CA ALA A 616 1.05 -24.55 29.42
C ALA A 616 1.86 -23.25 29.23
N LYS A 617 1.19 -22.09 29.17
CA LYS A 617 1.84 -20.78 29.12
C LYS A 617 2.64 -20.40 30.36
N ALA A 618 2.24 -20.91 31.51
CA ALA A 618 2.91 -20.65 32.79
C ALA A 618 4.17 -21.50 33.02
N ARG A 619 4.39 -22.54 32.20
CA ARG A 619 5.58 -23.42 32.33
C ARG A 619 6.86 -22.70 32.02
N ASN A 620 7.94 -23.11 32.66
CA ASN A 620 9.32 -22.71 32.35
C ASN A 620 10.20 -23.98 32.40
N PRO A 621 10.66 -24.51 31.27
CA PRO A 621 10.41 -24.02 29.88
C PRO A 621 8.97 -24.26 29.44
N ARG A 622 8.52 -23.43 28.49
CA ARG A 622 7.31 -23.66 27.71
C ARG A 622 7.59 -24.62 26.57
N LYS A 623 6.79 -25.66 26.46
CA LYS A 623 6.88 -26.60 25.35
C LYS A 623 6.17 -26.04 24.12
N ILE A 624 6.95 -25.63 23.15
CA ILE A 624 6.50 -24.99 21.90
C ILE A 624 6.76 -25.95 20.72
N LYS A 625 5.91 -25.83 19.72
CA LYS A 625 6.00 -26.58 18.47
C LYS A 625 5.99 -25.61 17.30
N LEU A 626 6.94 -25.70 16.41
CA LEU A 626 6.98 -25.03 15.12
C LEU A 626 6.46 -25.99 14.06
N VAL A 627 5.40 -25.61 13.35
CA VAL A 627 4.77 -26.40 12.29
C VAL A 627 5.05 -25.74 10.95
N CYS A 628 5.58 -26.48 10.01
CA CYS A 628 5.74 -26.03 8.64
C CYS A 628 4.47 -26.37 7.83
N LEU A 629 3.69 -25.34 7.48
CA LEU A 629 2.47 -25.50 6.68
C LEU A 629 2.75 -25.49 5.17
N LYS A 630 3.77 -24.77 4.74
CA LYS A 630 4.21 -24.67 3.35
C LYS A 630 5.72 -24.51 3.29
N ASN A 631 6.38 -25.22 2.38
CA ASN A 631 7.80 -25.05 2.12
C ASN A 631 8.11 -25.37 0.65
N ARG A 632 8.55 -24.37 -0.10
CA ARG A 632 8.96 -24.53 -1.51
C ARG A 632 10.40 -25.05 -1.67
N TYR A 633 11.20 -24.98 -0.60
CA TYR A 633 12.64 -25.25 -0.66
C TYR A 633 13.05 -26.56 0.03
N GLY A 634 12.12 -27.20 0.73
CA GLY A 634 12.39 -28.40 1.49
C GLY A 634 11.15 -29.22 1.78
N LYS A 635 11.22 -30.00 2.83
CA LYS A 635 10.11 -30.86 3.27
C LYS A 635 8.94 -30.03 3.79
N THR A 636 7.73 -30.40 3.43
CA THR A 636 6.48 -29.83 3.96
C THR A 636 5.97 -30.65 5.14
N ASN A 637 5.16 -30.06 5.99
CA ASN A 637 4.55 -30.71 7.15
C ASN A 637 5.55 -31.28 8.16
N PHE A 638 6.77 -30.79 8.20
CA PHE A 638 7.67 -31.12 9.28
C PHE A 638 7.33 -30.32 10.53
N VAL A 639 7.81 -30.81 11.64
CA VAL A 639 7.59 -30.21 12.95
C VAL A 639 8.90 -30.18 13.71
N ASP A 640 9.19 -29.01 14.27
CA ASP A 640 10.29 -28.84 15.21
C ASP A 640 9.75 -28.53 16.60
N TYR A 641 10.41 -29.04 17.64
CA TYR A 641 10.01 -28.91 19.04
C TYR A 641 11.01 -28.08 19.81
N PHE A 642 10.49 -27.13 20.62
CA PHE A 642 11.31 -26.20 21.37
C PHE A 642 10.96 -26.17 22.84
N ASP A 643 11.99 -26.02 23.67
CA ASP A 643 11.93 -25.50 25.01
C ASP A 643 12.15 -23.97 24.98
N TYR A 644 11.08 -23.22 25.26
CA TYR A 644 11.15 -21.77 25.37
C TYR A 644 11.28 -21.35 26.82
N TYR A 645 12.33 -20.60 27.14
CA TYR A 645 12.64 -20.03 28.45
C TYR A 645 12.29 -18.53 28.47
N PRO A 646 11.09 -18.13 28.87
CA PRO A 646 10.65 -16.73 28.84
C PRO A 646 11.49 -15.81 29.75
N ALA A 647 12.08 -16.37 30.82
CA ALA A 647 12.87 -15.60 31.76
C ALA A 647 14.15 -15.03 31.15
N CYS A 648 14.69 -15.67 30.15
CA CYS A 648 15.95 -15.26 29.48
C CYS A 648 15.84 -15.17 27.95
N ASP A 649 14.61 -15.11 27.42
CA ASP A 649 14.34 -14.96 25.99
C ASP A 649 15.07 -15.99 25.09
N LEU A 650 15.12 -17.26 25.51
CA LEU A 650 15.88 -18.34 24.88
C LEU A 650 14.96 -19.44 24.37
N PHE A 651 15.14 -19.83 23.11
CA PHE A 651 14.61 -21.07 22.52
C PHE A 651 15.72 -22.08 22.34
N GLU A 652 15.45 -23.34 22.69
CA GLU A 652 16.32 -24.48 22.43
C GLU A 652 15.52 -25.61 21.80
N GLU A 653 16.10 -26.34 20.85
CA GLU A 653 15.45 -27.51 20.24
C GLU A 653 15.29 -28.65 21.27
N ASP A 654 14.07 -29.22 21.36
CA ASP A 654 13.74 -30.34 22.24
C ASP A 654 13.92 -31.68 21.52
N LEU A 655 15.17 -32.07 21.39
CA LEU A 655 15.58 -33.32 20.74
C LEU A 655 14.96 -34.59 21.36
N ALA A 656 14.70 -34.55 22.68
CA ALA A 656 14.10 -35.69 23.38
C ALA A 656 12.64 -35.91 22.97
N THR A 657 11.87 -34.84 22.79
CA THR A 657 10.49 -34.93 22.28
C THR A 657 10.47 -35.36 20.81
N LEU A 658 11.38 -34.84 19.99
CA LEU A 658 11.50 -35.24 18.59
C LEU A 658 11.76 -36.74 18.45
N ALA A 659 12.80 -37.26 19.09
CA ALA A 659 13.16 -38.69 19.05
C ALA A 659 12.01 -39.59 19.53
N LYS A 660 11.26 -39.23 20.55
CA LYS A 660 10.08 -39.97 21.00
C LYS A 660 8.96 -40.00 19.96
N LYS A 661 8.76 -38.93 19.22
CA LYS A 661 7.71 -38.83 18.20
C LYS A 661 8.09 -39.62 16.93
N GLU A 662 9.35 -39.62 16.55
CA GLU A 662 9.87 -40.41 15.44
C GLU A 662 9.78 -41.91 15.71
N SER A 663 10.22 -42.36 16.89
CA SER A 663 10.11 -43.79 17.26
C SER A 663 8.67 -44.30 17.28
N ILE A 664 7.69 -43.47 17.61
CA ILE A 664 6.26 -43.83 17.56
C ILE A 664 5.77 -43.93 16.08
N ASN A 665 6.28 -43.11 15.20
CA ASN A 665 5.92 -43.10 13.78
C ASN A 665 6.56 -44.29 13.06
N ASP A 666 7.82 -44.64 13.30
CA ASP A 666 8.50 -45.79 12.73
C ASP A 666 7.83 -47.10 13.12
N GLY A 667 7.31 -47.19 14.34
CA GLY A 667 6.53 -48.34 14.79
C GLY A 667 5.18 -48.55 14.05
N LYS A 668 4.66 -47.54 13.38
CA LYS A 668 3.44 -47.58 12.55
C LYS A 668 3.70 -47.87 11.07
N PHE A 669 4.93 -47.71 10.58
CA PHE A 669 5.29 -47.87 9.16
C PHE A 669 5.82 -49.27 8.78
N THR A 670 5.96 -50.22 9.73
CA THR A 670 6.49 -51.56 9.47
C THR A 670 5.52 -52.52 8.76
N THR A 671 4.39 -52.04 8.23
CA THR A 671 3.40 -52.87 7.52
C THR A 671 2.89 -52.29 6.20
N ARG A 672 3.75 -51.66 5.41
CA ARG A 672 3.46 -51.50 3.95
C ARG A 672 4.70 -51.76 3.13
N LYS A 673 4.82 -53.03 2.67
CA LYS A 673 5.70 -53.38 1.55
C LYS A 673 5.29 -52.55 0.35
N VAL A 674 6.21 -51.74 -0.14
CA VAL A 674 6.10 -51.09 -1.43
C VAL A 674 6.37 -52.15 -2.50
N CYS A 675 5.37 -52.51 -3.27
CA CYS A 675 5.58 -53.12 -4.57
C CYS A 675 5.87 -52.01 -5.58
N TYR A 676 6.88 -52.23 -6.41
CA TYR A 676 7.42 -51.39 -7.48
C TYR A 676 6.38 -50.87 -8.47
#